data_31e55f543dddfa97db3c87f0a2143e58
#
_entry.id   31e55f543dddfa97db3c87f0a2143e58
#
_cell.length_a   1.000
_cell.length_b   1.000
_cell.length_c   1.000
_cell.angle_alpha   90.00
_cell.angle_beta   90.00
_cell.angle_gamma   90.00
#
_symmetry.space_group_name_H-M   'P 1'
#
loop_
_entity.id
_entity.type
_entity.pdbx_description
1 polymer ?
#
loop_
_entity_poly.entity_id
_entity_poly.type
_entity_poly.pdbx_seq_one_letter_code
_entity_poly.pdbx_strand_id
1 'polypeptide(L)'
;MAHTPQAKYRKDYQSPSHSISEIDLTFDLYDTASIVTAVSKVKQEKDSSTLVLDGEGLKLVSVVVNGAEWTDYDQSETQLSLTQLPQEFELTIVTEVNPEGNSALEGLYKSGGAFCTQCEAEGFRRITYYMDRPDVLAKFTTTVIADKAENPFLLSNGNRIDEGEAENGRHWVKWEDPHPKPAYLFALVAGDFDVLRDQYTTQSGRNVELEIFVDKGNLDRANHAMVSLINSMKWDEERFDLEYDLDIYMIVAVDFFNMGAMENKGLNIFNSKFVLANDQTATDTDYLGIEAVIGHEYFHNWTGNRVTCRDWFQLSLKEGLTVFRDQEFSSDLGSRAVNRINNVRIIRGPQFAEDASPMSHPIRPEKVIEMNNFYTLTVYEKGSEVIRMIHTLLGEEGFQKGMKLYFERHDGTAATCEDFVAAMEDASAVDLTQFRLWYSQSGTPTLSVESHYDADAKQYTLTTRQRTEPTHEQKEKQALHIPFDIELYTANGEVIELQCNGKPVDNVLDVKEAEQTFVFENVQEQPIPSLLREFSAPVKLEYDYSDEELIFLMVNARNEFSRWDAGQMLLAKYIRSNVANVQQGKEFELSTAVVDAFRGVLLSESLEPAFIAEMLSLPSHNEVSGWYDRCLLYTSPSPRDRQKSRMPSSA
;
A
#
# COMPACT_ATOMS: atom_id res chain seq x y z
N MET A 1 15.11 34.32 -0.97
CA MET A 1 16.01 33.29 -0.38
C MET A 1 15.25 31.98 -0.51
N ALA A 2 15.82 30.94 -1.06
CA ALA A 2 15.13 29.64 -1.13
C ALA A 2 14.79 29.19 0.30
N HIS A 3 13.50 28.95 0.55
CA HIS A 3 13.04 28.44 1.84
C HIS A 3 13.69 27.08 2.06
N THR A 4 14.57 26.95 3.04
CA THR A 4 15.12 25.63 3.40
C THR A 4 13.99 24.84 4.04
N PRO A 5 13.57 23.69 3.47
CA PRO A 5 12.49 22.91 4.04
C PRO A 5 12.81 22.49 5.46
N GLN A 6 11.87 22.71 6.39
CA GLN A 6 12.04 22.36 7.80
C GLN A 6 11.41 21.00 8.08
N ALA A 7 12.09 20.22 8.96
CA ALA A 7 11.54 18.93 9.37
C ALA A 7 10.30 19.13 10.25
N LYS A 8 9.24 18.40 9.92
CA LYS A 8 8.03 18.22 10.73
C LYS A 8 8.20 16.95 11.58
N TYR A 9 7.64 16.93 12.79
CA TYR A 9 7.73 15.79 13.71
C TYR A 9 6.33 15.33 14.15
N ARG A 10 6.12 14.03 14.22
CA ARG A 10 4.84 13.42 14.66
C ARG A 10 4.41 13.89 16.05
N LYS A 11 5.37 14.02 16.97
CA LYS A 11 5.12 14.50 18.36
C LYS A 11 4.58 15.92 18.45
N ASP A 12 4.77 16.72 17.40
CA ASP A 12 4.35 18.13 17.37
C ASP A 12 2.93 18.30 16.81
N TYR A 13 2.22 17.20 16.60
CA TYR A 13 0.82 17.25 16.14
C TYR A 13 -0.04 18.10 17.09
N GLN A 14 -0.82 18.97 16.47
CA GLN A 14 -1.85 19.76 17.14
C GLN A 14 -3.16 19.59 16.36
N SER A 15 -4.26 19.33 17.06
CA SER A 15 -5.58 19.31 16.41
C SER A 15 -5.87 20.68 15.78
N PRO A 16 -6.69 20.74 14.71
CA PRO A 16 -7.03 21.99 14.02
C PRO A 16 -7.59 23.05 14.97
N SER A 17 -7.30 24.33 14.70
CA SER A 17 -7.86 25.46 15.46
C SER A 17 -9.30 25.78 15.07
N HIS A 18 -9.67 25.41 13.85
CA HIS A 18 -10.99 25.57 13.26
C HIS A 18 -11.43 24.26 12.63
N SER A 19 -12.72 24.10 12.42
CA SER A 19 -13.33 23.03 11.62
C SER A 19 -14.01 23.65 10.38
N ILE A 20 -14.08 22.83 9.31
CA ILE A 20 -14.83 23.17 8.10
C ILE A 20 -15.82 22.03 7.90
N SER A 21 -17.12 22.34 8.03
CA SER A 21 -18.16 21.32 7.91
C SER A 21 -18.61 21.07 6.47
N GLU A 22 -18.59 22.10 5.65
CA GLU A 22 -19.03 22.07 4.26
C GLU A 22 -18.14 23.00 3.42
N ILE A 23 -17.92 22.62 2.17
CA ILE A 23 -17.30 23.46 1.15
C ILE A 23 -18.07 23.32 -0.17
N ASP A 24 -18.46 24.44 -0.78
CA ASP A 24 -19.01 24.51 -2.13
C ASP A 24 -17.95 25.10 -3.06
N LEU A 25 -17.53 24.33 -4.05
CA LEU A 25 -16.50 24.69 -5.01
C LEU A 25 -17.15 24.95 -6.37
N THR A 26 -16.83 26.08 -6.99
CA THR A 26 -17.17 26.34 -8.38
C THR A 26 -15.90 26.54 -9.18
N PHE A 27 -15.70 25.71 -10.19
CA PHE A 27 -14.59 25.76 -11.14
C PHE A 27 -15.09 26.31 -12.46
N ASP A 28 -14.62 27.49 -12.86
CA ASP A 28 -14.79 28.06 -14.17
C ASP A 28 -13.51 27.82 -14.98
N LEU A 29 -13.49 26.69 -15.73
CA LEU A 29 -12.29 26.13 -16.33
C LEU A 29 -11.89 26.86 -17.63
N TYR A 30 -10.62 27.29 -17.66
CA TYR A 30 -9.89 27.78 -18.81
C TYR A 30 -8.45 27.27 -18.75
N ASP A 31 -7.80 27.12 -19.88
CA ASP A 31 -6.46 26.51 -19.95
C ASP A 31 -5.43 27.24 -19.08
N THR A 32 -5.41 28.56 -19.10
CA THR A 32 -4.36 29.39 -18.46
C THR A 32 -4.83 30.24 -17.29
N ALA A 33 -6.14 30.41 -17.10
CA ALA A 33 -6.70 31.33 -16.09
C ALA A 33 -8.05 30.79 -15.57
N SER A 34 -8.05 29.58 -15.05
CA SER A 34 -9.23 29.02 -14.40
C SER A 34 -9.54 29.74 -13.08
N ILE A 35 -10.81 30.02 -12.85
CA ILE A 35 -11.27 30.67 -11.63
C ILE A 35 -11.89 29.61 -10.70
N VAL A 36 -11.45 29.61 -9.47
CA VAL A 36 -11.98 28.75 -8.42
C VAL A 36 -12.62 29.59 -7.33
N THR A 37 -13.90 29.38 -7.10
CA THR A 37 -14.64 29.97 -5.98
C THR A 37 -14.89 28.92 -4.94
N ALA A 38 -14.38 29.10 -3.74
CA ALA A 38 -14.56 28.20 -2.59
C ALA A 38 -15.37 28.89 -1.51
N VAL A 39 -16.54 28.36 -1.18
CA VAL A 39 -17.41 28.83 -0.08
C VAL A 39 -17.42 27.80 1.03
N SER A 40 -16.82 28.13 2.18
CA SER A 40 -16.64 27.21 3.31
C SER A 40 -17.43 27.68 4.53
N LYS A 41 -18.07 26.72 5.24
CA LYS A 41 -18.64 26.95 6.57
C LYS A 41 -17.59 26.63 7.63
N VAL A 42 -17.10 27.67 8.29
CA VAL A 42 -15.97 27.60 9.22
C VAL A 42 -16.43 27.86 10.66
N LYS A 43 -15.91 27.06 11.60
CA LYS A 43 -16.14 27.23 13.03
C LYS A 43 -14.83 27.18 13.77
N GLN A 44 -14.66 28.10 14.71
CA GLN A 44 -13.52 28.12 15.65
C GLN A 44 -13.72 27.04 16.72
N GLU A 45 -12.75 26.12 16.84
CA GLU A 45 -12.77 25.01 17.81
C GLU A 45 -11.86 25.30 19.03
N LYS A 46 -10.90 26.19 18.89
CA LYS A 46 -9.99 26.59 19.94
C LYS A 46 -9.95 28.11 20.07
N ASP A 47 -9.56 28.61 21.21
CA ASP A 47 -9.29 30.04 21.41
C ASP A 47 -8.06 30.47 20.58
N SER A 48 -8.32 30.73 19.31
CA SER A 48 -7.32 31.15 18.30
C SER A 48 -7.85 32.36 17.57
N SER A 49 -7.11 33.46 17.64
CA SER A 49 -7.46 34.70 16.92
C SER A 49 -7.20 34.66 15.40
N THR A 50 -6.58 33.59 14.90
CA THR A 50 -6.11 33.51 13.52
C THR A 50 -6.50 32.17 12.89
N LEU A 51 -7.12 32.22 11.73
CA LEU A 51 -7.28 31.08 10.80
C LEU A 51 -6.12 31.09 9.82
N VAL A 52 -5.34 30.04 9.79
CA VAL A 52 -4.24 29.85 8.83
C VAL A 52 -4.67 28.83 7.77
N LEU A 53 -4.62 29.24 6.51
CA LEU A 53 -4.93 28.42 5.35
C LEU A 53 -3.67 28.23 4.52
N ASP A 54 -3.41 27.00 4.09
CA ASP A 54 -2.33 26.69 3.16
C ASP A 54 -2.72 27.08 1.74
N GLY A 55 -1.77 27.61 0.97
CA GLY A 55 -1.97 28.00 -0.43
C GLY A 55 -0.65 28.16 -1.15
N GLU A 56 -0.49 27.56 -2.31
CA GLU A 56 0.77 27.54 -3.04
C GLU A 56 0.55 27.76 -4.54
N GLY A 57 1.29 28.72 -5.12
CA GLY A 57 1.21 29.02 -6.55
C GLY A 57 -0.12 29.64 -6.99
N LEU A 58 -0.90 30.21 -6.07
CA LEU A 58 -2.22 30.78 -6.28
C LEU A 58 -2.17 32.29 -6.52
N LYS A 59 -3.04 32.79 -7.38
CA LYS A 59 -3.36 34.23 -7.45
C LYS A 59 -4.66 34.44 -6.68
N LEU A 60 -4.57 35.10 -5.52
CA LEU A 60 -5.74 35.50 -4.74
C LEU A 60 -6.50 36.63 -5.46
N VAL A 61 -7.79 36.43 -5.66
CA VAL A 61 -8.67 37.42 -6.31
C VAL A 61 -9.48 38.17 -5.27
N SER A 62 -10.12 37.45 -4.31
CA SER A 62 -10.90 38.11 -3.27
C SER A 62 -11.05 37.19 -2.03
N VAL A 63 -11.28 37.83 -0.88
CA VAL A 63 -11.66 37.17 0.37
C VAL A 63 -12.93 37.87 0.90
N VAL A 64 -13.96 37.08 1.21
CA VAL A 64 -15.25 37.55 1.72
C VAL A 64 -15.63 36.77 2.96
N VAL A 65 -16.03 37.43 4.04
CA VAL A 65 -16.52 36.80 5.28
C VAL A 65 -17.96 37.26 5.53
N ASN A 66 -18.89 36.34 5.62
CA ASN A 66 -20.32 36.59 5.81
C ASN A 66 -20.89 37.63 4.78
N GLY A 67 -20.48 37.53 3.52
CA GLY A 67 -20.92 38.41 2.44
C GLY A 67 -20.24 39.78 2.39
N ALA A 68 -19.30 40.10 3.28
CA ALA A 68 -18.54 41.34 3.29
C ALA A 68 -17.08 41.10 2.86
N GLU A 69 -16.52 42.00 2.05
CA GLU A 69 -15.11 41.97 1.69
C GLU A 69 -14.25 42.03 2.95
N TRP A 70 -13.26 41.12 3.03
CA TRP A 70 -12.41 40.99 4.20
C TRP A 70 -10.98 41.43 3.87
N THR A 71 -10.44 42.33 4.67
CA THR A 71 -9.10 42.92 4.44
C THR A 71 -8.12 42.61 5.58
N ASP A 72 -8.62 42.05 6.70
CA ASP A 72 -7.79 41.72 7.87
C ASP A 72 -7.11 40.35 7.68
N TYR A 73 -6.20 40.26 6.73
CA TYR A 73 -5.40 39.09 6.46
C TYR A 73 -3.96 39.44 6.04
N ASP A 74 -3.06 38.48 6.30
CA ASP A 74 -1.71 38.48 5.78
C ASP A 74 -1.55 37.32 4.78
N GLN A 75 -0.96 37.63 3.61
CA GLN A 75 -0.67 36.64 2.57
C GLN A 75 0.84 36.44 2.43
N SER A 76 1.30 35.19 2.47
CA SER A 76 2.66 34.77 2.14
C SER A 76 2.68 33.95 0.85
N GLU A 77 3.85 33.42 0.46
CA GLU A 77 3.99 32.53 -0.70
C GLU A 77 3.26 31.18 -0.50
N THR A 78 3.02 30.77 0.76
CA THR A 78 2.50 29.43 1.11
C THR A 78 1.29 29.46 2.03
N GLN A 79 0.87 30.61 2.53
CA GLN A 79 -0.23 30.72 3.50
C GLN A 79 -1.01 32.01 3.36
N LEU A 80 -2.30 31.93 3.75
CA LEU A 80 -3.18 33.06 3.99
C LEU A 80 -3.66 33.00 5.43
N SER A 81 -3.34 34.02 6.23
CA SER A 81 -3.67 34.12 7.64
C SER A 81 -4.73 35.19 7.87
N LEU A 82 -5.95 34.79 8.26
CA LEU A 82 -7.06 35.70 8.51
C LEU A 82 -7.21 35.94 10.02
N THR A 83 -7.46 37.18 10.39
CA THR A 83 -7.62 37.61 11.79
C THR A 83 -8.97 38.28 12.02
N GLN A 84 -9.32 38.55 13.32
CA GLN A 84 -10.55 39.20 13.73
C GLN A 84 -11.85 38.52 13.27
N LEU A 85 -11.81 37.20 13.07
CA LEU A 85 -12.92 36.39 12.56
C LEU A 85 -14.01 36.19 13.65
N PRO A 86 -15.28 36.06 13.26
CA PRO A 86 -16.34 35.54 14.12
C PRO A 86 -16.08 34.10 14.55
N GLN A 87 -16.79 33.62 15.58
CA GLN A 87 -16.67 32.23 16.03
C GLN A 87 -17.18 31.22 14.99
N GLU A 88 -18.24 31.54 14.27
CA GLU A 88 -18.81 30.79 13.16
C GLU A 88 -19.05 31.75 11.99
N PHE A 89 -18.66 31.39 10.79
CA PHE A 89 -18.75 32.25 9.62
C PHE A 89 -18.71 31.46 8.31
N GLU A 90 -19.23 32.08 7.28
CA GLU A 90 -19.06 31.67 5.88
C GLU A 90 -17.85 32.41 5.29
N LEU A 91 -16.92 31.65 4.75
CA LEU A 91 -15.70 32.16 4.11
C LEU A 91 -15.75 31.90 2.62
N THR A 92 -15.76 32.94 1.79
CA THR A 92 -15.62 32.83 0.35
C THR A 92 -14.22 33.28 -0.07
N ILE A 93 -13.50 32.39 -0.76
CA ILE A 93 -12.19 32.69 -1.36
C ILE A 93 -12.29 32.47 -2.86
N VAL A 94 -11.82 33.44 -3.64
CA VAL A 94 -11.71 33.30 -5.08
C VAL A 94 -10.23 33.32 -5.46
N THR A 95 -9.82 32.29 -6.20
CA THR A 95 -8.45 32.17 -6.73
C THR A 95 -8.45 31.99 -8.25
N GLU A 96 -7.36 32.40 -8.87
CA GLU A 96 -7.05 32.11 -10.28
C GLU A 96 -5.86 31.14 -10.31
N VAL A 97 -5.97 30.07 -11.10
CA VAL A 97 -4.94 29.04 -11.29
C VAL A 97 -4.66 28.85 -12.79
N ASN A 98 -3.46 28.36 -13.11
CA ASN A 98 -3.02 28.10 -14.50
C ASN A 98 -2.78 26.59 -14.71
N PRO A 99 -3.80 25.82 -15.15
CA PRO A 99 -3.67 24.39 -15.35
C PRO A 99 -2.66 23.98 -16.42
N GLU A 100 -2.62 24.71 -17.56
CA GLU A 100 -1.67 24.41 -18.65
C GLU A 100 -0.21 24.66 -18.24
N GLY A 101 0.02 25.66 -17.42
CA GLY A 101 1.35 26.00 -16.90
C GLY A 101 1.80 25.16 -15.70
N ASN A 102 0.94 24.29 -15.18
CA ASN A 102 1.25 23.48 -14.00
C ASN A 102 2.06 22.22 -14.37
N SER A 103 3.38 22.30 -14.22
CA SER A 103 4.31 21.18 -14.46
C SER A 103 4.58 20.33 -13.21
N ALA A 104 4.08 20.72 -12.04
CA ALA A 104 4.22 19.94 -10.82
C ALA A 104 3.34 18.68 -10.82
N LEU A 105 2.26 18.69 -11.63
CA LEU A 105 1.23 17.65 -11.66
C LEU A 105 0.58 17.42 -10.28
N GLU A 106 0.46 18.49 -9.52
CA GLU A 106 -0.23 18.58 -8.22
C GLU A 106 -1.26 19.72 -8.26
N GLY A 107 -2.39 19.56 -7.57
CA GLY A 107 -3.53 20.45 -7.73
C GLY A 107 -4.22 20.23 -9.07
N LEU A 108 -4.68 21.28 -9.72
CA LEU A 108 -5.34 21.25 -11.04
C LEU A 108 -4.32 21.46 -12.17
N TYR A 109 -4.25 20.51 -13.12
CA TYR A 109 -3.33 20.54 -14.26
C TYR A 109 -3.98 19.96 -15.52
N LYS A 110 -3.26 19.95 -16.65
CA LYS A 110 -3.70 19.31 -17.90
C LYS A 110 -2.88 18.06 -18.22
N SER A 111 -3.56 16.98 -18.58
CA SER A 111 -2.97 15.72 -19.06
C SER A 111 -3.64 15.31 -20.37
N GLY A 112 -2.89 15.17 -21.46
CA GLY A 112 -3.42 14.73 -22.75
C GLY A 112 -4.53 15.62 -23.33
N GLY A 113 -4.66 16.88 -22.88
CA GLY A 113 -5.74 17.82 -23.25
C GLY A 113 -6.87 17.90 -22.23
N ALA A 114 -7.04 16.91 -21.36
CA ALA A 114 -8.02 16.93 -20.28
C ALA A 114 -7.52 17.70 -19.06
N PHE A 115 -8.42 18.29 -18.28
CA PHE A 115 -8.15 18.79 -16.94
C PHE A 115 -8.18 17.62 -15.96
N CYS A 116 -7.19 17.56 -15.08
CA CYS A 116 -7.06 16.55 -14.04
C CYS A 116 -6.61 17.18 -12.73
N THR A 117 -6.86 16.49 -11.62
CA THR A 117 -6.36 16.88 -10.31
C THR A 117 -5.54 15.78 -9.68
N GLN A 118 -4.53 16.16 -8.86
CA GLN A 118 -3.86 15.31 -7.89
C GLN A 118 -3.70 16.10 -6.59
N CYS A 119 -4.35 15.64 -5.52
CA CYS A 119 -4.39 16.36 -4.25
C CYS A 119 -3.62 15.66 -3.12
N GLU A 120 -3.36 14.36 -3.18
CA GLU A 120 -2.52 13.67 -2.21
C GLU A 120 -1.02 13.91 -2.50
N ALA A 121 -0.19 14.25 -1.48
CA ALA A 121 -0.55 14.45 -0.07
C ALA A 121 -1.04 15.87 0.24
N GLU A 122 -0.45 16.91 -0.32
CA GLU A 122 -0.64 18.34 0.00
C GLU A 122 -0.91 19.18 -1.26
N GLY A 123 -1.63 18.61 -2.27
CA GLY A 123 -1.88 19.28 -3.56
C GLY A 123 -3.13 20.14 -3.61
N PHE A 124 -4.10 19.98 -2.73
CA PHE A 124 -5.34 20.79 -2.75
C PHE A 124 -5.05 22.27 -2.52
N ARG A 125 -4.02 22.62 -1.76
CA ARG A 125 -3.53 23.99 -1.55
C ARG A 125 -3.07 24.70 -2.81
N ARG A 126 -2.90 23.98 -3.93
CA ARG A 126 -2.59 24.53 -5.25
C ARG A 126 -3.86 24.84 -6.07
N ILE A 127 -5.05 24.59 -5.50
CA ILE A 127 -6.36 24.88 -6.11
C ILE A 127 -6.99 26.10 -5.46
N THR A 128 -7.05 26.13 -4.14
CA THR A 128 -7.55 27.23 -3.34
C THR A 128 -6.89 27.26 -1.98
N TYR A 129 -6.98 28.36 -1.24
CA TYR A 129 -6.54 28.42 0.16
C TYR A 129 -7.46 27.58 1.03
N TYR A 130 -6.88 26.63 1.79
CA TYR A 130 -7.61 25.66 2.59
C TYR A 130 -6.79 25.19 3.79
N MET A 131 -7.44 24.63 4.80
CA MET A 131 -6.76 23.85 5.86
C MET A 131 -6.42 22.46 5.26
N ASP A 132 -5.34 22.40 4.46
CA ASP A 132 -4.97 21.25 3.66
C ASP A 132 -4.24 20.18 4.49
N ARG A 133 -5.03 19.50 5.32
CA ARG A 133 -4.57 18.45 6.22
C ARG A 133 -5.63 17.34 6.36
N PRO A 134 -5.23 16.08 6.58
CA PRO A 134 -6.15 14.94 6.48
C PRO A 134 -7.17 14.84 7.63
N ASP A 135 -7.01 15.56 8.74
CA ASP A 135 -7.95 15.59 9.85
C ASP A 135 -8.99 16.74 9.77
N VAL A 136 -9.03 17.44 8.65
CA VAL A 136 -10.10 18.42 8.36
C VAL A 136 -11.05 17.79 7.35
N LEU A 137 -12.17 17.29 7.84
CA LEU A 137 -13.18 16.61 7.05
C LEU A 137 -14.38 17.51 6.80
N ALA A 138 -14.73 17.71 5.52
CA ALA A 138 -15.86 18.51 5.09
C ALA A 138 -16.71 17.76 4.07
N LYS A 139 -17.99 18.11 3.94
CA LYS A 139 -18.82 17.73 2.80
C LYS A 139 -18.49 18.62 1.63
N PHE A 140 -18.24 18.02 0.48
CA PHE A 140 -17.88 18.71 -0.74
C PHE A 140 -19.06 18.75 -1.72
N THR A 141 -19.39 19.95 -2.18
CA THR A 141 -20.22 20.16 -3.35
C THR A 141 -19.36 20.83 -4.41
N THR A 142 -19.39 20.35 -5.65
CA THR A 142 -18.53 20.84 -6.72
C THR A 142 -19.31 21.12 -7.98
N THR A 143 -19.25 22.34 -8.47
CA THR A 143 -19.77 22.75 -9.79
C THR A 143 -18.61 22.96 -10.74
N VAL A 144 -18.61 22.25 -11.87
CA VAL A 144 -17.59 22.37 -12.91
C VAL A 144 -18.24 22.98 -14.14
N ILE A 145 -17.63 24.04 -14.68
CA ILE A 145 -18.09 24.78 -15.86
C ILE A 145 -16.97 24.77 -16.90
N ALA A 146 -17.23 24.29 -18.13
CA ALA A 146 -16.24 24.27 -19.20
C ALA A 146 -16.87 24.41 -20.59
N ASP A 147 -16.03 24.55 -21.62
CA ASP A 147 -16.46 24.45 -23.02
C ASP A 147 -16.98 23.07 -23.32
N LYS A 148 -18.21 22.94 -23.82
CA LYS A 148 -18.89 21.67 -24.03
C LYS A 148 -18.32 20.83 -25.17
N ALA A 149 -17.77 21.50 -26.20
CA ALA A 149 -17.21 20.79 -27.35
C ALA A 149 -15.86 20.15 -27.01
N GLU A 150 -15.06 20.83 -26.19
CA GLU A 150 -13.74 20.35 -25.78
C GLU A 150 -13.81 19.43 -24.57
N ASN A 151 -14.77 19.66 -23.68
CA ASN A 151 -14.91 18.91 -22.41
C ASN A 151 -16.36 18.43 -22.24
N PRO A 152 -16.84 17.45 -23.02
CA PRO A 152 -18.19 16.92 -22.90
C PRO A 152 -18.45 16.21 -21.55
N PHE A 153 -17.40 15.76 -20.86
CA PHE A 153 -17.48 15.16 -19.52
C PHE A 153 -16.88 16.09 -18.48
N LEU A 154 -17.66 16.37 -17.42
CA LEU A 154 -17.27 17.18 -16.26
C LEU A 154 -17.49 16.35 -15.01
N LEU A 155 -16.43 15.79 -14.45
CA LEU A 155 -16.47 14.80 -13.39
C LEU A 155 -15.92 15.37 -12.07
N SER A 156 -16.53 14.98 -10.94
CA SER A 156 -15.99 15.23 -9.60
C SER A 156 -16.47 14.15 -8.61
N ASN A 157 -16.12 14.31 -7.34
CA ASN A 157 -16.45 13.35 -6.28
C ASN A 157 -17.96 13.29 -5.98
N GLY A 158 -18.44 12.12 -5.60
CA GLY A 158 -19.79 11.93 -5.09
C GLY A 158 -20.81 11.59 -6.18
N ASN A 159 -22.06 11.97 -5.95
CA ASN A 159 -23.17 11.74 -6.87
C ASN A 159 -23.43 12.99 -7.72
N ARG A 160 -23.76 12.82 -9.00
CA ARG A 160 -24.21 13.91 -9.87
C ARG A 160 -25.60 14.35 -9.46
N ILE A 161 -25.78 15.62 -9.10
CA ILE A 161 -27.03 16.14 -8.56
C ILE A 161 -27.75 17.10 -9.48
N ASP A 162 -27.01 17.82 -10.38
CA ASP A 162 -27.60 18.76 -11.32
C ASP A 162 -26.67 19.02 -12.51
N GLU A 163 -27.21 19.49 -13.62
CA GLU A 163 -26.45 19.87 -14.83
C GLU A 163 -27.22 20.87 -15.70
N GLY A 164 -26.53 21.60 -16.53
CA GLY A 164 -27.18 22.57 -17.45
C GLY A 164 -26.25 23.22 -18.46
N GLU A 165 -26.86 23.99 -19.36
CA GLU A 165 -26.14 24.79 -20.34
C GLU A 165 -25.75 26.14 -19.72
N ALA A 166 -24.57 26.64 -20.15
CA ALA A 166 -24.10 27.96 -19.81
C ALA A 166 -23.93 28.81 -21.11
N GLU A 167 -23.63 30.09 -20.96
CA GLU A 167 -23.44 30.95 -22.11
C GLU A 167 -22.21 30.57 -22.95
N ASN A 168 -22.17 30.99 -24.22
CA ASN A 168 -21.04 30.83 -25.14
C ASN A 168 -20.63 29.40 -25.44
N GLY A 169 -21.59 28.44 -25.49
CA GLY A 169 -21.30 27.04 -25.83
C GLY A 169 -20.68 26.23 -24.67
N ARG A 170 -20.75 26.79 -23.49
CA ARG A 170 -20.30 26.14 -22.26
C ARG A 170 -21.44 25.37 -21.59
N HIS A 171 -21.11 24.47 -20.68
CA HIS A 171 -22.06 23.74 -19.85
C HIS A 171 -21.48 23.56 -18.44
N TRP A 172 -22.32 23.09 -17.52
CA TRP A 172 -21.91 22.80 -16.15
C TRP A 172 -22.55 21.54 -15.62
N VAL A 173 -21.86 20.91 -14.69
CA VAL A 173 -22.33 19.75 -13.92
C VAL A 173 -22.03 19.99 -12.45
N LYS A 174 -23.01 19.63 -11.61
CA LYS A 174 -22.89 19.75 -10.14
C LYS A 174 -22.86 18.37 -9.48
N TRP A 175 -21.89 18.17 -8.61
CA TRP A 175 -21.63 16.96 -7.86
C TRP A 175 -21.76 17.23 -6.37
N GLU A 176 -22.21 16.25 -5.59
CA GLU A 176 -22.24 16.29 -4.13
C GLU A 176 -21.70 14.98 -3.56
N ASP A 177 -20.68 15.07 -2.70
CA ASP A 177 -20.23 13.97 -1.88
C ASP A 177 -20.91 14.10 -0.49
N PRO A 178 -21.86 13.20 -0.15
CA PRO A 178 -22.59 13.27 1.11
C PRO A 178 -21.72 12.92 2.31
N HIS A 179 -20.56 12.28 2.09
CA HIS A 179 -19.64 11.86 3.15
C HIS A 179 -18.57 12.90 3.38
N PRO A 180 -18.36 13.35 4.63
CA PRO A 180 -17.23 14.24 4.95
C PRO A 180 -15.91 13.57 4.61
N LYS A 181 -15.04 14.29 3.87
CA LYS A 181 -13.73 13.80 3.49
C LYS A 181 -12.66 14.88 3.65
N PRO A 182 -11.38 14.51 3.80
CA PRO A 182 -10.27 15.45 3.72
C PRO A 182 -10.04 15.91 2.28
N ALA A 183 -9.38 17.06 2.14
CA ALA A 183 -9.14 17.69 0.85
C ALA A 183 -8.24 16.86 -0.09
N TYR A 184 -7.38 15.99 0.42
CA TYR A 184 -6.53 15.17 -0.41
C TYR A 184 -7.30 14.17 -1.29
N LEU A 185 -8.54 13.83 -0.91
CA LEU A 185 -9.44 12.97 -1.69
C LEU A 185 -10.27 13.71 -2.74
N PHE A 186 -10.11 15.02 -2.83
CA PHE A 186 -10.79 15.80 -3.86
C PHE A 186 -10.27 15.45 -5.25
N ALA A 187 -11.20 15.28 -6.20
CA ALA A 187 -10.87 15.09 -7.60
C ALA A 187 -11.82 15.85 -8.52
N LEU A 188 -11.26 16.31 -9.63
CA LEU A 188 -11.95 16.88 -10.78
C LEU A 188 -11.27 16.37 -12.05
N VAL A 189 -12.08 15.93 -13.01
CA VAL A 189 -11.62 15.63 -14.37
C VAL A 189 -12.59 16.26 -15.38
N ALA A 190 -12.06 16.94 -16.39
CA ALA A 190 -12.87 17.43 -17.51
C ALA A 190 -12.16 17.15 -18.83
N GLY A 191 -12.89 16.56 -19.80
CA GLY A 191 -12.29 16.18 -21.09
C GLY A 191 -13.25 15.43 -22.00
N ASP A 192 -12.72 14.96 -23.14
CA ASP A 192 -13.43 14.15 -24.13
C ASP A 192 -12.89 12.72 -24.13
N PHE A 193 -13.67 11.78 -23.59
CA PHE A 193 -13.29 10.39 -23.37
C PHE A 193 -14.20 9.41 -24.11
N ASP A 194 -13.73 8.18 -24.31
CA ASP A 194 -14.59 7.02 -24.48
C ASP A 194 -14.96 6.45 -23.11
N VAL A 195 -16.17 5.92 -22.94
CA VAL A 195 -16.69 5.47 -21.64
C VAL A 195 -17.20 4.05 -21.72
N LEU A 196 -16.63 3.17 -20.91
CA LEU A 196 -17.17 1.83 -20.65
C LEU A 196 -18.13 1.92 -19.47
N ARG A 197 -19.36 1.39 -19.63
CA ARG A 197 -20.40 1.43 -18.60
C ARG A 197 -20.85 0.05 -18.22
N ASP A 198 -21.09 -0.16 -16.92
CA ASP A 198 -21.72 -1.35 -16.34
C ASP A 198 -22.47 -0.95 -15.07
N GLN A 199 -23.02 -1.92 -14.37
CA GLN A 199 -23.76 -1.74 -13.11
C GLN A 199 -23.40 -2.84 -12.12
N TYR A 200 -23.39 -2.51 -10.85
CA TYR A 200 -23.29 -3.47 -9.75
C TYR A 200 -24.45 -3.29 -8.80
N THR A 201 -25.07 -4.40 -8.37
CA THR A 201 -26.10 -4.37 -7.33
C THR A 201 -25.49 -4.88 -6.04
N THR A 202 -25.39 -4.01 -5.02
CA THR A 202 -24.84 -4.37 -3.71
C THR A 202 -25.70 -5.39 -2.99
N GLN A 203 -25.15 -6.01 -1.94
CA GLN A 203 -25.86 -7.00 -1.11
C GLN A 203 -27.16 -6.44 -0.50
N SER A 204 -27.19 -5.15 -0.14
CA SER A 204 -28.39 -4.47 0.36
C SER A 204 -29.41 -4.10 -0.75
N GLY A 205 -29.04 -4.27 -2.03
CA GLY A 205 -29.89 -4.00 -3.19
C GLY A 205 -29.75 -2.60 -3.78
N ARG A 206 -28.70 -1.84 -3.43
CA ARG A 206 -28.37 -0.57 -4.10
C ARG A 206 -27.81 -0.86 -5.49
N ASN A 207 -28.30 -0.16 -6.50
CA ASN A 207 -27.69 -0.16 -7.83
C ASN A 207 -26.61 0.92 -7.90
N VAL A 208 -25.40 0.54 -8.27
CA VAL A 208 -24.25 1.42 -8.46
C VAL A 208 -23.91 1.44 -9.94
N GLU A 209 -23.87 2.62 -10.54
CA GLU A 209 -23.36 2.84 -11.90
C GLU A 209 -21.84 2.74 -11.89
N LEU A 210 -21.27 2.01 -12.85
CA LEU A 210 -19.81 1.85 -13.01
C LEU A 210 -19.40 2.48 -14.34
N GLU A 211 -18.47 3.44 -14.29
CA GLU A 211 -17.99 4.13 -15.49
C GLU A 211 -16.46 4.14 -15.50
N ILE A 212 -15.87 3.66 -16.61
CA ILE A 212 -14.42 3.76 -16.86
C ILE A 212 -14.21 4.66 -18.07
N PHE A 213 -13.54 5.79 -17.84
CA PHE A 213 -13.20 6.79 -18.83
C PHE A 213 -11.78 6.57 -19.33
N VAL A 214 -11.61 6.48 -20.65
CA VAL A 214 -10.32 6.26 -21.30
C VAL A 214 -10.17 7.21 -22.48
N ASP A 215 -8.94 7.47 -22.88
CA ASP A 215 -8.69 8.23 -24.10
C ASP A 215 -9.31 7.56 -25.33
N LYS A 216 -9.76 8.37 -26.30
CA LYS A 216 -10.42 7.89 -27.52
C LYS A 216 -9.68 6.75 -28.20
N GLY A 217 -10.41 5.69 -28.53
CA GLY A 217 -9.90 4.52 -29.21
C GLY A 217 -9.31 3.42 -28.30
N ASN A 218 -9.45 3.54 -26.97
CA ASN A 218 -8.94 2.54 -26.01
C ASN A 218 -10.05 1.75 -25.29
N LEU A 219 -11.30 1.89 -25.72
CA LEU A 219 -12.44 1.31 -25.01
C LEU A 219 -12.38 -0.23 -24.91
N ASP A 220 -11.93 -0.89 -25.97
CA ASP A 220 -11.76 -2.35 -26.04
C ASP A 220 -10.70 -2.92 -25.08
N ARG A 221 -9.83 -2.05 -24.55
CA ARG A 221 -8.76 -2.40 -23.63
C ARG A 221 -9.14 -2.25 -22.14
N ALA A 222 -10.32 -1.71 -21.83
CA ALA A 222 -10.78 -1.42 -20.47
C ALA A 222 -11.60 -2.56 -19.83
N ASN A 223 -11.94 -3.61 -20.57
CA ASN A 223 -12.85 -4.65 -20.09
C ASN A 223 -12.35 -5.39 -18.85
N HIS A 224 -11.04 -5.68 -18.78
CA HIS A 224 -10.47 -6.36 -17.62
C HIS A 224 -10.56 -5.52 -16.34
N ALA A 225 -10.33 -4.21 -16.45
CA ALA A 225 -10.49 -3.28 -15.33
C ALA A 225 -11.94 -3.26 -14.81
N MET A 226 -12.95 -3.30 -15.70
CA MET A 226 -14.36 -3.36 -15.29
C MET A 226 -14.67 -4.67 -14.56
N VAL A 227 -14.21 -5.81 -15.06
CA VAL A 227 -14.37 -7.10 -14.38
C VAL A 227 -13.68 -7.10 -13.03
N SER A 228 -12.48 -6.55 -12.94
CA SER A 228 -11.72 -6.42 -11.68
C SER A 228 -12.45 -5.55 -10.66
N LEU A 229 -13.06 -4.44 -11.09
CA LEU A 229 -13.87 -3.59 -10.22
C LEU A 229 -15.08 -4.33 -9.65
N ILE A 230 -15.84 -5.03 -10.49
CA ILE A 230 -17.00 -5.81 -10.05
C ILE A 230 -16.57 -6.90 -9.06
N ASN A 231 -15.46 -7.59 -9.33
CA ASN A 231 -14.92 -8.59 -8.43
C ASN A 231 -14.48 -7.99 -7.09
N SER A 232 -13.89 -6.80 -7.10
CA SER A 232 -13.47 -6.08 -5.88
C SER A 232 -14.68 -5.72 -5.01
N MET A 233 -15.74 -5.19 -5.61
CA MET A 233 -17.00 -4.87 -4.90
C MET A 233 -17.60 -6.11 -4.25
N LYS A 234 -17.68 -7.19 -5.00
CA LYS A 234 -18.24 -8.47 -4.51
C LYS A 234 -17.38 -9.05 -3.38
N TRP A 235 -16.06 -9.07 -3.53
CA TRP A 235 -15.15 -9.63 -2.53
C TRP A 235 -15.19 -8.85 -1.22
N ASP A 236 -15.26 -7.52 -1.28
CA ASP A 236 -15.34 -6.67 -0.09
C ASP A 236 -16.62 -6.90 0.70
N GLU A 237 -17.74 -7.05 0.01
CA GLU A 237 -19.03 -7.44 0.63
C GLU A 237 -18.96 -8.84 1.25
N GLU A 238 -18.42 -9.84 0.52
CA GLU A 238 -18.39 -11.24 0.97
C GLU A 238 -17.43 -11.48 2.13
N ARG A 239 -16.27 -10.82 2.13
CA ARG A 239 -15.21 -11.07 3.12
C ARG A 239 -15.22 -10.10 4.30
N PHE A 240 -15.59 -8.83 4.08
CA PHE A 240 -15.53 -7.79 5.11
C PHE A 240 -16.89 -7.19 5.48
N ASP A 241 -17.97 -7.59 4.82
CA ASP A 241 -19.33 -7.02 5.01
C ASP A 241 -19.35 -5.51 4.74
N LEU A 242 -18.58 -5.05 3.74
CA LEU A 242 -18.41 -3.65 3.38
C LEU A 242 -19.01 -3.36 2.00
N GLU A 243 -20.09 -2.57 1.97
CA GLU A 243 -20.72 -2.14 0.73
C GLU A 243 -20.20 -0.78 0.27
N TYR A 244 -20.26 -0.54 -1.04
CA TYR A 244 -20.02 0.77 -1.60
C TYR A 244 -21.15 1.75 -1.24
N ASP A 245 -20.83 2.99 -0.98
CA ASP A 245 -21.68 3.96 -0.30
C ASP A 245 -22.17 5.15 -1.15
N LEU A 246 -21.85 5.15 -2.46
CA LEU A 246 -22.36 6.12 -3.45
C LEU A 246 -23.17 5.41 -4.55
N ASP A 247 -23.87 6.17 -5.40
CA ASP A 247 -24.69 5.63 -6.48
C ASP A 247 -23.89 5.45 -7.79
N ILE A 248 -22.67 5.95 -7.86
CA ILE A 248 -21.76 5.84 -9.00
C ILE A 248 -20.33 5.61 -8.55
N TYR A 249 -19.58 4.79 -9.29
CA TYR A 249 -18.14 4.62 -9.16
C TYR A 249 -17.46 4.90 -10.50
N MET A 250 -16.54 5.84 -10.51
CA MET A 250 -15.86 6.30 -11.72
C MET A 250 -14.35 6.04 -11.64
N ILE A 251 -13.79 5.58 -12.75
CA ILE A 251 -12.35 5.44 -12.98
C ILE A 251 -11.99 6.26 -14.21
N VAL A 252 -10.95 7.09 -14.13
CA VAL A 252 -10.39 7.81 -15.27
C VAL A 252 -8.95 7.37 -15.48
N ALA A 253 -8.64 6.85 -16.67
CA ALA A 253 -7.29 6.48 -17.08
C ALA A 253 -6.60 7.66 -17.76
N VAL A 254 -5.44 8.08 -17.26
CA VAL A 254 -4.62 9.16 -17.82
C VAL A 254 -3.18 8.71 -18.04
N ASP A 255 -2.51 9.21 -19.06
CA ASP A 255 -1.13 8.83 -19.39
C ASP A 255 -0.10 9.59 -18.55
N PHE A 256 -0.38 10.86 -18.21
CA PHE A 256 0.52 11.70 -17.40
C PHE A 256 0.00 11.78 -15.97
N PHE A 257 0.45 10.83 -15.17
CA PHE A 257 0.10 10.72 -13.76
C PHE A 257 1.32 10.34 -12.92
N ASN A 258 1.54 11.02 -11.80
CA ASN A 258 2.74 10.84 -10.96
C ASN A 258 2.74 9.53 -10.16
N MET A 259 1.57 8.91 -9.97
CA MET A 259 1.35 7.71 -9.16
C MET A 259 0.84 6.56 -10.04
N GLY A 260 0.69 5.37 -9.47
CA GLY A 260 0.02 4.24 -10.13
C GLY A 260 -1.47 4.51 -10.28
N ALA A 261 -2.10 4.88 -9.18
CA ALA A 261 -3.50 5.29 -9.11
C ALA A 261 -3.74 6.16 -7.86
N MET A 262 -4.97 6.65 -7.70
CA MET A 262 -5.39 7.47 -6.56
C MET A 262 -6.87 7.21 -6.23
N GLU A 263 -7.14 6.94 -4.96
CA GLU A 263 -8.42 6.53 -4.40
C GLU A 263 -9.45 7.66 -4.21
N ASN A 264 -9.36 8.76 -4.91
CA ASN A 264 -10.30 9.89 -4.75
C ASN A 264 -11.75 9.42 -4.68
N LYS A 265 -12.48 9.81 -3.65
CA LYS A 265 -13.82 9.31 -3.34
C LYS A 265 -14.77 9.38 -4.54
N GLY A 266 -15.19 8.21 -5.05
CA GLY A 266 -16.12 8.09 -6.17
C GLY A 266 -15.55 8.42 -7.57
N LEU A 267 -14.33 8.93 -7.66
CA LEU A 267 -13.64 9.30 -8.91
C LEU A 267 -12.16 8.96 -8.81
N ASN A 268 -11.82 7.69 -8.96
CA ASN A 268 -10.42 7.26 -8.96
C ASN A 268 -9.73 7.69 -10.26
N ILE A 269 -8.47 8.14 -10.13
CA ILE A 269 -7.64 8.50 -11.28
C ILE A 269 -6.47 7.51 -11.34
N PHE A 270 -6.27 6.90 -12.52
CA PHE A 270 -5.29 5.85 -12.74
C PHE A 270 -4.30 6.25 -13.83
N ASN A 271 -3.05 5.87 -13.66
CA ASN A 271 -2.17 5.73 -14.81
C ASN A 271 -2.76 4.66 -15.75
N SER A 272 -2.86 4.96 -17.05
CA SER A 272 -3.47 4.08 -18.05
C SER A 272 -2.88 2.66 -18.07
N LYS A 273 -1.62 2.48 -17.63
CA LYS A 273 -0.95 1.19 -17.45
C LYS A 273 -1.75 0.23 -16.55
N PHE A 274 -2.48 0.74 -15.56
CA PHE A 274 -3.25 -0.07 -14.61
C PHE A 274 -4.75 -0.13 -14.92
N VAL A 275 -5.13 0.23 -16.15
CA VAL A 275 -6.51 0.11 -16.67
C VAL A 275 -6.54 -0.63 -17.99
N LEU A 276 -5.56 -0.38 -18.88
CA LEU A 276 -5.60 -0.77 -20.29
C LEU A 276 -4.77 -2.03 -20.56
N ALA A 277 -5.44 -3.10 -20.97
CA ALA A 277 -4.79 -4.34 -21.43
C ALA A 277 -5.52 -4.97 -22.61
N ASN A 278 -4.79 -5.65 -23.48
CA ASN A 278 -5.33 -6.52 -24.51
C ASN A 278 -4.41 -7.73 -24.73
N ASP A 279 -4.94 -8.80 -25.30
CA ASP A 279 -4.27 -10.10 -25.53
C ASP A 279 -3.04 -10.02 -26.44
N GLN A 280 -2.85 -8.92 -27.19
CA GLN A 280 -1.74 -8.79 -28.16
C GLN A 280 -0.49 -8.20 -27.52
N THR A 281 -0.63 -7.41 -26.45
CA THR A 281 0.47 -6.63 -25.88
C THR A 281 0.65 -6.80 -24.37
N ALA A 282 -0.38 -7.23 -23.65
CA ALA A 282 -0.33 -7.44 -22.21
C ALA A 282 0.12 -8.86 -21.85
N THR A 283 0.88 -8.97 -20.77
CA THR A 283 1.28 -10.24 -20.15
C THR A 283 0.32 -10.59 -19.02
N ASP A 284 0.40 -11.83 -18.51
CA ASP A 284 -0.35 -12.23 -17.31
C ASP A 284 -0.04 -11.29 -16.11
N THR A 285 1.21 -10.86 -16.00
CA THR A 285 1.63 -9.90 -14.97
C THR A 285 0.91 -8.55 -15.11
N ASP A 286 0.67 -8.08 -16.34
CA ASP A 286 -0.07 -6.83 -16.57
C ASP A 286 -1.55 -6.98 -16.15
N TYR A 287 -2.18 -8.12 -16.49
CA TYR A 287 -3.57 -8.40 -16.07
C TYR A 287 -3.70 -8.52 -14.54
N LEU A 288 -2.82 -9.25 -13.89
CA LEU A 288 -2.79 -9.36 -12.42
C LEU A 288 -2.52 -8.01 -11.75
N GLY A 289 -1.64 -7.19 -12.34
CA GLY A 289 -1.35 -5.84 -11.85
C GLY A 289 -2.56 -4.90 -11.96
N ILE A 290 -3.34 -4.98 -13.03
CA ILE A 290 -4.60 -4.23 -13.17
C ILE A 290 -5.60 -4.67 -12.09
N GLU A 291 -5.82 -5.97 -11.92
CA GLU A 291 -6.73 -6.51 -10.91
C GLU A 291 -6.34 -6.05 -9.51
N ALA A 292 -5.06 -6.16 -9.15
CA ALA A 292 -4.56 -5.78 -7.84
C ALA A 292 -4.73 -4.28 -7.56
N VAL A 293 -4.37 -3.40 -8.51
CA VAL A 293 -4.46 -1.94 -8.30
C VAL A 293 -5.91 -1.46 -8.34
N ILE A 294 -6.77 -2.02 -9.20
CA ILE A 294 -8.23 -1.74 -9.16
C ILE A 294 -8.81 -2.13 -7.79
N GLY A 295 -8.44 -3.29 -7.27
CA GLY A 295 -8.83 -3.74 -5.93
C GLY A 295 -8.33 -2.80 -4.84
N HIS A 296 -7.04 -2.44 -4.88
CA HIS A 296 -6.42 -1.53 -3.93
C HIS A 296 -7.18 -0.21 -3.82
N GLU A 297 -7.42 0.48 -4.94
CA GLU A 297 -8.12 1.77 -4.95
C GLU A 297 -9.59 1.64 -4.51
N TYR A 298 -10.25 0.53 -4.88
CA TYR A 298 -11.61 0.28 -4.41
C TYR A 298 -11.65 0.05 -2.90
N PHE A 299 -10.73 -0.73 -2.33
CA PHE A 299 -10.71 -1.03 -0.89
C PHE A 299 -10.40 0.19 -0.04
N HIS A 300 -9.71 1.17 -0.59
CA HIS A 300 -9.54 2.47 0.06
C HIS A 300 -10.86 3.18 0.37
N ASN A 301 -11.96 2.84 -0.29
CA ASN A 301 -13.26 3.45 0.03
C ASN A 301 -13.58 3.38 1.53
N TRP A 302 -13.23 2.28 2.19
CA TRP A 302 -13.37 2.08 3.63
C TRP A 302 -12.06 2.32 4.38
N THR A 303 -10.95 1.75 3.91
CA THR A 303 -9.63 1.85 4.56
C THR A 303 -8.79 2.99 3.97
N GLY A 304 -9.21 4.22 4.23
CA GLY A 304 -8.59 5.47 3.75
C GLY A 304 -9.59 6.61 3.59
N ASN A 305 -10.77 6.34 3.01
CA ASN A 305 -11.78 7.37 2.73
C ASN A 305 -12.81 7.50 3.86
N ARG A 306 -13.52 6.41 4.20
CA ARG A 306 -14.49 6.41 5.33
C ARG A 306 -13.77 6.55 6.67
N VAL A 307 -12.69 5.82 6.86
CA VAL A 307 -11.75 6.07 7.97
C VAL A 307 -10.45 6.56 7.38
N THR A 308 -10.10 7.81 7.65
CA THR A 308 -8.90 8.45 7.09
C THR A 308 -7.79 8.61 8.13
N CYS A 309 -6.63 9.13 7.71
CA CYS A 309 -5.49 9.36 8.58
C CYS A 309 -5.64 10.69 9.35
N ARG A 310 -5.29 10.70 10.65
CA ARG A 310 -5.24 11.93 11.45
C ARG A 310 -4.17 12.90 10.93
N ASP A 311 -3.04 12.37 10.53
CA ASP A 311 -1.90 13.11 10.00
C ASP A 311 -1.09 12.20 9.08
N TRP A 312 -0.22 12.75 8.25
CA TRP A 312 0.54 11.98 7.26
C TRP A 312 1.56 11.01 7.85
N PHE A 313 1.92 11.12 9.14
CA PHE A 313 2.72 10.08 9.80
C PHE A 313 1.97 8.77 9.96
N GLN A 314 0.65 8.81 9.88
CA GLN A 314 -0.23 7.63 9.95
C GLN A 314 -0.43 6.95 8.59
N LEU A 315 0.28 7.33 7.53
CA LEU A 315 0.05 6.89 6.15
C LEU A 315 -0.10 5.37 6.02
N SER A 316 0.71 4.57 6.74
CA SER A 316 0.61 3.11 6.73
C SER A 316 -0.71 2.58 7.29
N LEU A 317 -1.48 3.39 8.05
CA LEU A 317 -2.81 3.03 8.51
C LEU A 317 -3.75 2.73 7.33
N LYS A 318 -3.69 3.55 6.29
CA LYS A 318 -4.47 3.31 5.07
C LYS A 318 -3.71 2.40 4.11
N GLU A 319 -2.46 2.67 3.83
CA GLU A 319 -1.71 1.96 2.80
C GLU A 319 -1.36 0.53 3.20
N GLY A 320 -0.80 0.32 4.38
CA GLY A 320 -0.45 -1.03 4.84
C GLY A 320 -1.67 -1.94 4.97
N LEU A 321 -2.79 -1.41 5.47
CA LEU A 321 -4.04 -2.16 5.57
C LEU A 321 -4.65 -2.46 4.20
N THR A 322 -4.61 -1.51 3.27
CA THR A 322 -5.19 -1.69 1.94
C THR A 322 -4.32 -2.61 1.08
N VAL A 323 -2.98 -2.55 1.16
CA VAL A 323 -2.09 -3.52 0.52
C VAL A 323 -2.33 -4.94 1.07
N PHE A 324 -2.51 -5.11 2.38
CA PHE A 324 -2.91 -6.41 2.92
C PHE A 324 -4.22 -6.91 2.30
N ARG A 325 -5.21 -6.05 2.13
CA ARG A 325 -6.51 -6.41 1.56
C ARG A 325 -6.41 -6.73 0.07
N ASP A 326 -5.66 -5.98 -0.72
CA ASP A 326 -5.46 -6.26 -2.15
C ASP A 326 -4.67 -7.56 -2.38
N GLN A 327 -3.67 -7.86 -1.54
CA GLN A 327 -2.94 -9.12 -1.55
C GLN A 327 -3.85 -10.32 -1.22
N GLU A 328 -4.75 -10.17 -0.26
CA GLU A 328 -5.74 -11.22 0.08
C GLU A 328 -6.79 -11.39 -1.04
N PHE A 329 -7.24 -10.29 -1.64
CA PHE A 329 -8.12 -10.30 -2.81
C PHE A 329 -7.50 -11.05 -3.99
N SER A 330 -6.28 -10.68 -4.39
CA SER A 330 -5.56 -11.36 -5.47
C SER A 330 -5.29 -12.83 -5.16
N SER A 331 -5.09 -13.17 -3.87
CA SER A 331 -4.90 -14.56 -3.42
C SER A 331 -6.18 -15.38 -3.47
N ASP A 332 -7.33 -14.78 -3.17
CA ASP A 332 -8.63 -15.47 -3.22
C ASP A 332 -9.14 -15.66 -4.65
N LEU A 333 -8.78 -14.76 -5.57
CA LEU A 333 -9.16 -14.87 -6.98
C LEU A 333 -8.19 -15.72 -7.82
N GLY A 334 -6.92 -15.80 -7.40
CA GLY A 334 -5.85 -16.45 -8.14
C GLY A 334 -5.14 -17.55 -7.34
N SER A 335 -3.84 -17.68 -7.58
CA SER A 335 -2.99 -18.63 -6.83
C SER A 335 -2.45 -17.97 -5.57
N ARG A 336 -2.92 -18.43 -4.41
CA ARG A 336 -2.46 -17.93 -3.09
C ARG A 336 -0.96 -18.11 -2.91
N ALA A 337 -0.43 -19.26 -3.30
CA ALA A 337 0.99 -19.56 -3.19
C ALA A 337 1.84 -18.63 -4.07
N VAL A 338 1.46 -18.43 -5.34
CA VAL A 338 2.19 -17.56 -6.27
C VAL A 338 2.13 -16.11 -5.81
N ASN A 339 0.96 -15.62 -5.38
CA ASN A 339 0.82 -14.27 -4.84
C ASN A 339 1.70 -14.09 -3.59
N ARG A 340 1.68 -15.03 -2.65
CA ARG A 340 2.52 -14.95 -1.45
C ARG A 340 4.01 -14.92 -1.79
N ILE A 341 4.47 -15.76 -2.71
CA ILE A 341 5.85 -15.78 -3.19
C ILE A 341 6.26 -14.41 -3.75
N ASN A 342 5.42 -13.83 -4.61
CA ASN A 342 5.70 -12.53 -5.23
C ASN A 342 5.77 -11.41 -4.19
N ASN A 343 4.84 -11.37 -3.23
CA ASN A 343 4.84 -10.39 -2.15
C ASN A 343 6.09 -10.53 -1.27
N VAL A 344 6.50 -11.75 -0.91
CA VAL A 344 7.70 -12.00 -0.12
C VAL A 344 8.98 -11.62 -0.88
N ARG A 345 9.02 -11.79 -2.21
CA ARG A 345 10.16 -11.30 -3.02
C ARG A 345 10.32 -9.78 -2.92
N ILE A 346 9.21 -9.02 -2.89
CA ILE A 346 9.27 -7.56 -2.70
C ILE A 346 9.82 -7.23 -1.31
N ILE A 347 9.40 -7.94 -0.28
CA ILE A 347 9.91 -7.73 1.09
C ILE A 347 11.39 -8.10 1.18
N ARG A 348 11.78 -9.32 0.80
CA ARG A 348 13.16 -9.82 0.95
C ARG A 348 14.16 -9.11 0.05
N GLY A 349 13.72 -8.62 -1.11
CA GLY A 349 14.57 -7.89 -2.05
C GLY A 349 14.60 -6.38 -1.75
N PRO A 350 13.81 -5.57 -2.45
CA PRO A 350 13.91 -4.12 -2.38
C PRO A 350 13.55 -3.53 -1.02
N GLN A 351 12.59 -4.09 -0.26
CA GLN A 351 12.22 -3.54 1.04
C GLN A 351 13.30 -3.78 2.11
N PHE A 352 13.90 -4.97 2.16
CA PHE A 352 15.04 -5.22 3.07
C PHE A 352 16.25 -4.36 2.70
N ALA A 353 16.45 -4.05 1.42
CA ALA A 353 17.48 -3.12 0.98
C ALA A 353 17.19 -1.68 1.43
N GLU A 354 15.93 -1.23 1.38
CA GLU A 354 15.50 0.06 1.91
C GLU A 354 15.76 0.15 3.42
N ASP A 355 15.38 -0.88 4.18
CA ASP A 355 15.63 -0.98 5.63
C ASP A 355 17.11 -1.00 6.02
N ALA A 356 17.98 -1.51 5.16
CA ALA A 356 19.43 -1.54 5.37
C ALA A 356 20.15 -0.27 4.92
N SER A 357 19.45 0.65 4.26
CA SER A 357 19.99 1.88 3.69
C SER A 357 19.99 3.04 4.70
N PRO A 358 20.67 4.17 4.39
CA PRO A 358 20.53 5.41 5.17
C PRO A 358 19.11 5.98 5.20
N MET A 359 18.24 5.53 4.30
CA MET A 359 16.82 5.93 4.21
C MET A 359 15.89 5.10 5.11
N SER A 360 16.44 4.16 5.88
CA SER A 360 15.68 3.31 6.80
C SER A 360 14.82 4.13 7.76
N HIS A 361 13.55 3.81 7.85
CA HIS A 361 12.56 4.47 8.69
C HIS A 361 11.50 3.46 9.17
N PRO A 362 10.79 3.75 10.28
CA PRO A 362 9.65 2.92 10.70
C PRO A 362 8.50 3.00 9.70
N ILE A 363 7.57 2.04 9.74
CA ILE A 363 6.33 2.11 8.95
C ILE A 363 5.46 3.31 9.35
N ARG A 364 5.57 3.78 10.61
CA ARG A 364 5.04 5.06 11.08
C ARG A 364 6.22 5.98 11.43
N PRO A 365 6.67 6.80 10.47
CA PRO A 365 7.82 7.67 10.68
C PRO A 365 7.58 8.70 11.79
N GLU A 366 8.67 9.16 12.42
CA GLU A 366 8.62 10.17 13.47
C GLU A 366 8.94 11.58 12.96
N LYS A 367 9.55 11.67 11.76
CA LYS A 367 10.04 12.90 11.18
C LYS A 367 9.93 12.88 9.68
N VAL A 368 9.59 14.02 9.09
CA VAL A 368 9.53 14.23 7.64
C VAL A 368 10.01 15.62 7.26
N ILE A 369 10.56 15.74 6.07
CA ILE A 369 10.85 17.04 5.42
C ILE A 369 9.84 17.28 4.31
N GLU A 370 9.66 16.30 3.43
CA GLU A 370 8.74 16.33 2.29
C GLU A 370 7.80 15.12 2.38
N MET A 371 6.48 15.35 2.42
CA MET A 371 5.48 14.29 2.62
C MET A 371 5.50 13.23 1.52
N ASN A 372 5.72 13.62 0.28
CA ASN A 372 5.79 12.71 -0.86
C ASN A 372 6.91 11.67 -0.74
N ASN A 373 7.91 11.88 0.13
CA ASN A 373 8.97 10.91 0.40
C ASN A 373 8.55 9.75 1.30
N PHE A 374 7.34 9.76 1.86
CA PHE A 374 6.81 8.67 2.68
C PHE A 374 6.12 7.54 1.91
N TYR A 375 5.92 7.71 0.62
CA TYR A 375 5.36 6.69 -0.27
C TYR A 375 6.44 5.66 -0.61
N THR A 376 6.77 4.81 0.36
CA THR A 376 7.91 3.88 0.36
C THR A 376 7.47 2.43 0.48
N LEU A 377 8.33 1.50 0.07
CA LEU A 377 8.07 0.06 0.28
C LEU A 377 7.94 -0.29 1.77
N THR A 378 8.60 0.45 2.65
CA THR A 378 8.44 0.27 4.10
C THR A 378 7.03 0.61 4.56
N VAL A 379 6.48 1.75 4.15
CA VAL A 379 5.14 2.19 4.55
C VAL A 379 4.04 1.28 3.98
N TYR A 380 4.18 0.86 2.72
CA TYR A 380 3.22 0.04 1.99
C TYR A 380 3.39 -1.46 2.29
N GLU A 381 4.49 -2.04 1.84
CA GLU A 381 4.70 -3.50 1.84
C GLU A 381 5.05 -4.04 3.23
N LYS A 382 5.99 -3.43 3.93
CA LYS A 382 6.26 -3.83 5.33
C LYS A 382 5.07 -3.47 6.22
N GLY A 383 4.35 -2.37 5.94
CA GLY A 383 3.09 -2.04 6.57
C GLY A 383 2.07 -3.18 6.43
N SER A 384 1.90 -3.74 5.23
CA SER A 384 1.00 -4.87 4.99
C SER A 384 1.44 -6.14 5.73
N GLU A 385 2.74 -6.41 5.83
CA GLU A 385 3.25 -7.54 6.61
C GLU A 385 2.97 -7.36 8.11
N VAL A 386 2.99 -6.13 8.63
CA VAL A 386 2.59 -5.86 10.03
C VAL A 386 1.10 -6.15 10.24
N ILE A 387 0.24 -5.78 9.30
CA ILE A 387 -1.19 -6.18 9.34
C ILE A 387 -1.34 -7.70 9.23
N ARG A 388 -0.58 -8.35 8.35
CA ARG A 388 -0.59 -9.82 8.20
C ARG A 388 -0.15 -10.53 9.49
N MET A 389 0.84 -10.00 10.21
CA MET A 389 1.22 -10.54 11.53
C MET A 389 0.07 -10.44 12.54
N ILE A 390 -0.68 -9.33 12.56
CA ILE A 390 -1.87 -9.20 13.42
C ILE A 390 -2.91 -10.26 13.01
N HIS A 391 -3.15 -10.43 11.71
CA HIS A 391 -4.05 -11.46 11.21
C HIS A 391 -3.59 -12.87 11.64
N THR A 392 -2.29 -13.16 11.57
CA THR A 392 -1.71 -14.44 12.02
C THR A 392 -1.92 -14.69 13.51
N LEU A 393 -1.72 -13.64 14.35
CA LEU A 393 -1.89 -13.74 15.80
C LEU A 393 -3.36 -13.91 16.23
N LEU A 394 -4.28 -13.26 15.52
CA LEU A 394 -5.70 -13.25 15.88
C LEU A 394 -6.50 -14.36 15.18
N GLY A 395 -5.98 -14.89 14.08
CA GLY A 395 -6.73 -15.72 13.14
C GLY A 395 -7.81 -14.92 12.39
N GLU A 396 -8.40 -15.51 11.35
CA GLU A 396 -9.41 -14.83 10.50
C GLU A 396 -10.59 -14.28 11.32
N GLU A 397 -11.18 -15.11 12.21
CA GLU A 397 -12.35 -14.69 13.01
C GLU A 397 -12.03 -13.54 13.95
N GLY A 398 -10.87 -13.57 14.62
CA GLY A 398 -10.42 -12.49 15.52
C GLY A 398 -10.13 -11.20 14.76
N PHE A 399 -9.48 -11.31 13.61
CA PHE A 399 -9.18 -10.18 12.75
C PHE A 399 -10.45 -9.51 12.22
N GLN A 400 -11.42 -10.28 11.74
CA GLN A 400 -12.71 -9.74 11.26
C GLN A 400 -13.50 -9.02 12.38
N LYS A 401 -13.50 -9.54 13.61
CA LYS A 401 -14.08 -8.84 14.76
C LYS A 401 -13.35 -7.51 15.04
N GLY A 402 -12.04 -7.51 14.92
CA GLY A 402 -11.23 -6.29 15.06
C GLY A 402 -11.53 -5.26 13.98
N MET A 403 -11.62 -5.67 12.71
CA MET A 403 -11.99 -4.81 11.58
C MET A 403 -13.37 -4.17 11.78
N LYS A 404 -14.37 -4.99 12.17
CA LYS A 404 -15.71 -4.49 12.46
C LYS A 404 -15.69 -3.45 13.56
N LEU A 405 -15.01 -3.71 14.68
CA LEU A 405 -14.89 -2.77 15.79
C LEU A 405 -14.15 -1.49 15.38
N TYR A 406 -13.14 -1.59 14.53
CA TYR A 406 -12.42 -0.44 13.99
C TYR A 406 -13.34 0.48 13.19
N PHE A 407 -14.17 -0.06 12.29
CA PHE A 407 -15.16 0.74 11.54
C PHE A 407 -16.27 1.28 12.43
N GLU A 408 -16.78 0.49 13.38
CA GLU A 408 -17.81 0.97 14.33
C GLU A 408 -17.33 2.19 15.15
N ARG A 409 -16.04 2.26 15.47
CA ARG A 409 -15.44 3.35 16.27
C ARG A 409 -15.05 4.56 15.44
N HIS A 410 -14.60 4.35 14.21
CA HIS A 410 -13.85 5.37 13.47
C HIS A 410 -14.47 5.77 12.14
N ASP A 411 -15.59 5.19 11.73
CA ASP A 411 -16.29 5.59 10.51
C ASP A 411 -16.59 7.10 10.50
N GLY A 412 -16.23 7.78 9.40
CA GLY A 412 -16.38 9.21 9.23
C GLY A 412 -15.39 10.05 10.06
N THR A 413 -14.30 9.46 10.55
CA THR A 413 -13.29 10.17 11.35
C THR A 413 -11.87 9.97 10.82
N ALA A 414 -10.93 10.76 11.36
CA ALA A 414 -9.50 10.63 11.11
C ALA A 414 -8.84 9.86 12.27
N ALA A 415 -8.27 8.69 11.97
CA ALA A 415 -7.74 7.75 12.95
C ALA A 415 -6.20 7.66 12.92
N THR A 416 -5.63 6.94 13.88
CA THR A 416 -4.21 6.65 14.02
C THR A 416 -3.94 5.14 13.93
N CYS A 417 -2.67 4.76 13.69
CA CYS A 417 -2.25 3.37 13.79
C CYS A 417 -2.56 2.76 15.17
N GLU A 418 -2.46 3.56 16.23
CA GLU A 418 -2.79 3.11 17.60
C GLU A 418 -4.28 2.80 17.76
N ASP A 419 -5.17 3.56 17.13
CA ASP A 419 -6.62 3.30 17.15
C ASP A 419 -6.96 1.97 16.48
N PHE A 420 -6.28 1.65 15.37
CA PHE A 420 -6.43 0.36 14.70
C PHE A 420 -5.97 -0.80 15.60
N VAL A 421 -4.75 -0.72 16.17
CA VAL A 421 -4.23 -1.79 17.04
C VAL A 421 -5.09 -1.95 18.29
N ALA A 422 -5.60 -0.85 18.88
CA ALA A 422 -6.50 -0.90 20.01
C ALA A 422 -7.83 -1.62 19.68
N ALA A 423 -8.39 -1.39 18.50
CA ALA A 423 -9.58 -2.12 18.06
C ALA A 423 -9.33 -3.64 17.92
N MET A 424 -8.14 -4.02 17.42
CA MET A 424 -7.73 -5.42 17.33
C MET A 424 -7.56 -6.09 18.71
N GLU A 425 -6.92 -5.39 19.66
CA GLU A 425 -6.77 -5.86 21.04
C GLU A 425 -8.13 -6.05 21.74
N ASP A 426 -8.97 -5.03 21.68
CA ASP A 426 -10.24 -5.02 22.38
C ASP A 426 -11.21 -6.09 21.84
N ALA A 427 -11.18 -6.37 20.53
CA ALA A 427 -12.04 -7.38 19.91
C ALA A 427 -11.57 -8.81 20.17
N SER A 428 -10.25 -9.04 20.32
CA SER A 428 -9.65 -10.38 20.42
C SER A 428 -9.21 -10.76 21.84
N ALA A 429 -9.04 -9.77 22.73
CA ALA A 429 -8.40 -9.91 24.04
C ALA A 429 -6.92 -10.42 23.96
N VAL A 430 -6.26 -10.25 22.82
CA VAL A 430 -4.83 -10.52 22.62
C VAL A 430 -4.02 -9.29 23.01
N ASP A 431 -3.00 -9.43 23.85
CA ASP A 431 -2.10 -8.32 24.22
C ASP A 431 -1.13 -7.99 23.07
N LEU A 432 -1.32 -6.84 22.44
CA LEU A 432 -0.47 -6.31 21.36
C LEU A 432 0.44 -5.15 21.85
N THR A 433 0.61 -4.99 23.16
CA THR A 433 1.41 -3.87 23.72
C THR A 433 2.84 -3.85 23.15
N GLN A 434 3.57 -4.97 23.20
CA GLN A 434 4.91 -5.08 22.61
C GLN A 434 4.87 -5.05 21.08
N PHE A 435 3.81 -5.56 20.47
CA PHE A 435 3.64 -5.59 19.01
C PHE A 435 3.67 -4.18 18.40
N ARG A 436 3.24 -3.14 19.12
CA ARG A 436 3.28 -1.73 18.68
C ARG A 436 4.68 -1.25 18.31
N LEU A 437 5.74 -1.91 18.78
CA LEU A 437 7.11 -1.61 18.37
C LEU A 437 7.35 -1.76 16.86
N TRP A 438 6.58 -2.61 16.17
CA TRP A 438 6.66 -2.74 14.71
C TRP A 438 6.32 -1.43 13.98
N TYR A 439 5.49 -0.57 14.58
CA TYR A 439 5.13 0.74 14.02
C TYR A 439 6.20 1.82 14.25
N SER A 440 7.04 1.67 15.26
CA SER A 440 7.98 2.72 15.71
C SER A 440 9.45 2.35 15.57
N GLN A 441 9.78 1.08 15.35
CA GLN A 441 11.16 0.62 15.19
C GLN A 441 11.48 0.33 13.72
N SER A 442 12.55 0.95 13.20
CA SER A 442 13.08 0.74 11.86
C SER A 442 14.04 -0.44 11.79
N GLY A 443 14.33 -0.90 10.58
CA GLY A 443 15.28 -1.99 10.32
C GLY A 443 14.61 -3.37 10.29
N THR A 444 15.29 -4.33 9.70
CA THR A 444 14.84 -5.71 9.56
C THR A 444 15.44 -6.59 10.66
N PRO A 445 14.62 -7.26 11.49
CA PRO A 445 15.13 -8.20 12.48
C PRO A 445 15.76 -9.42 11.84
N THR A 446 16.78 -9.96 12.49
CA THR A 446 17.30 -11.30 12.22
C THR A 446 16.85 -12.23 13.35
N LEU A 447 16.27 -13.36 12.98
CA LEU A 447 15.86 -14.43 13.89
C LEU A 447 16.75 -15.64 13.66
N SER A 448 17.72 -15.87 14.57
CA SER A 448 18.59 -17.05 14.55
C SER A 448 17.94 -18.15 15.38
N VAL A 449 17.88 -19.36 14.85
CA VAL A 449 17.24 -20.52 15.50
C VAL A 449 18.24 -21.66 15.61
N GLU A 450 18.34 -22.24 16.81
CA GLU A 450 19.07 -23.48 17.09
C GLU A 450 18.12 -24.56 17.57
N SER A 451 18.33 -25.78 17.15
CA SER A 451 17.50 -26.91 17.54
C SER A 451 18.32 -28.01 18.22
N HIS A 452 17.67 -28.72 19.13
CA HIS A 452 18.25 -29.90 19.78
C HIS A 452 17.17 -30.96 20.02
N TYR A 453 17.47 -32.23 19.69
CA TYR A 453 16.59 -33.35 19.95
C TYR A 453 17.22 -34.27 21.00
N ASP A 454 16.51 -34.49 22.10
CA ASP A 454 16.85 -35.47 23.14
C ASP A 454 15.99 -36.73 22.96
N ALA A 455 16.61 -37.82 22.45
CA ALA A 455 15.94 -39.09 22.16
C ALA A 455 15.49 -39.81 23.41
N ASP A 456 16.23 -39.67 24.55
CA ASP A 456 15.90 -40.32 25.81
C ASP A 456 14.70 -39.61 26.48
N ALA A 457 14.69 -38.28 26.48
CA ALA A 457 13.60 -37.48 27.02
C ALA A 457 12.41 -37.36 26.04
N LYS A 458 12.59 -37.70 24.73
CA LYS A 458 11.62 -37.47 23.66
C LYS A 458 11.21 -36.01 23.60
N GLN A 459 12.20 -35.13 23.71
CA GLN A 459 12.01 -33.68 23.68
C GLN A 459 12.74 -33.07 22.49
N TYR A 460 12.07 -32.09 21.85
CA TYR A 460 12.68 -31.26 20.84
C TYR A 460 12.67 -29.81 21.31
N THR A 461 13.83 -29.21 21.32
CA THR A 461 14.04 -27.84 21.81
C THR A 461 14.39 -26.92 20.65
N LEU A 462 13.70 -25.76 20.56
CA LEU A 462 14.05 -24.65 19.70
C LEU A 462 14.48 -23.48 20.58
N THR A 463 15.67 -22.95 20.33
CA THR A 463 16.16 -21.71 20.95
C THR A 463 16.24 -20.63 19.88
N THR A 464 15.47 -19.57 20.06
CA THR A 464 15.41 -18.43 19.16
C THR A 464 16.20 -17.26 19.74
N ARG A 465 16.94 -16.53 18.90
CA ARG A 465 17.60 -15.28 19.24
C ARG A 465 17.24 -14.23 18.20
N GLN A 466 16.69 -13.11 18.62
CA GLN A 466 16.37 -12.01 17.73
C GLN A 466 17.31 -10.81 17.95
N ARG A 467 17.72 -10.18 16.86
CA ARG A 467 18.48 -8.93 16.86
C ARG A 467 18.04 -8.04 15.71
N THR A 468 18.05 -6.74 15.90
CA THR A 468 17.88 -5.75 14.83
C THR A 468 19.12 -4.84 14.84
N GLU A 469 19.75 -4.68 13.67
CA GLU A 469 20.94 -3.83 13.56
C GLU A 469 20.59 -2.35 13.77
N PRO A 470 21.48 -1.56 14.37
CA PRO A 470 21.29 -0.11 14.49
C PRO A 470 21.08 0.54 13.12
N THR A 471 20.10 1.45 13.04
CA THR A 471 19.84 2.25 11.84
C THR A 471 20.35 3.68 12.02
N HIS A 472 20.32 4.52 10.95
CA HIS A 472 20.86 5.87 11.01
C HIS A 472 20.25 6.70 12.16
N GLU A 473 18.93 6.67 12.29
CA GLU A 473 18.21 7.48 13.29
C GLU A 473 17.91 6.73 14.61
N GLN A 474 18.01 5.40 14.64
CA GLN A 474 17.71 4.57 15.82
C GLN A 474 18.88 3.64 16.14
N LYS A 475 19.67 4.01 17.13
CA LYS A 475 20.86 3.25 17.54
C LYS A 475 20.55 2.11 18.49
N GLU A 476 19.53 2.27 19.33
CA GLU A 476 19.06 1.27 20.28
C GLU A 476 17.85 0.56 19.70
N LYS A 477 17.82 -0.76 19.81
CA LYS A 477 16.76 -1.63 19.32
C LYS A 477 16.24 -2.51 20.45
N GLN A 478 14.93 -2.74 20.43
CA GLN A 478 14.25 -3.61 21.39
C GLN A 478 13.86 -4.93 20.72
N ALA A 479 13.62 -5.97 21.52
CA ALA A 479 13.04 -7.19 21.04
C ALA A 479 11.61 -6.94 20.59
N LEU A 480 11.27 -7.44 19.41
CA LEU A 480 9.94 -7.32 18.80
C LEU A 480 9.10 -8.55 19.16
N HIS A 481 7.78 -8.40 19.15
CA HIS A 481 6.87 -9.54 19.17
C HIS A 481 6.77 -10.12 17.75
N ILE A 482 7.39 -11.28 17.53
CA ILE A 482 7.45 -11.98 16.24
C ILE A 482 6.53 -13.20 16.31
N PRO A 483 5.41 -13.24 15.55
CA PRO A 483 4.65 -14.46 15.35
C PRO A 483 5.48 -15.44 14.50
N PHE A 484 5.95 -16.52 15.14
CA PHE A 484 6.82 -17.50 14.53
C PHE A 484 6.05 -18.79 14.24
N ASP A 485 5.50 -18.89 13.04
CA ASP A 485 4.73 -20.06 12.63
C ASP A 485 5.68 -21.21 12.23
N ILE A 486 5.50 -22.38 12.86
CA ILE A 486 6.33 -23.56 12.64
C ILE A 486 5.48 -24.83 12.44
N GLU A 487 6.07 -25.82 11.82
CA GLU A 487 5.55 -27.18 11.76
C GLU A 487 6.71 -28.18 11.91
N LEU A 488 6.50 -29.24 12.66
CA LEU A 488 7.47 -30.30 12.80
C LEU A 488 6.99 -31.54 12.05
N TYR A 489 7.87 -32.16 11.28
CA TYR A 489 7.56 -33.38 10.51
C TYR A 489 8.33 -34.57 10.98
N THR A 490 7.69 -35.76 10.95
CA THR A 490 8.40 -37.05 11.02
C THR A 490 9.14 -37.29 9.70
N ALA A 491 10.08 -38.26 9.72
CA ALA A 491 10.78 -38.69 8.51
C ALA A 491 9.83 -39.21 7.40
N ASN A 492 8.62 -39.64 7.76
CA ASN A 492 7.60 -40.15 6.84
C ASN A 492 6.66 -39.04 6.31
N GLY A 493 6.84 -37.76 6.71
CA GLY A 493 6.02 -36.64 6.27
C GLY A 493 4.74 -36.39 7.09
N GLU A 494 4.60 -37.07 8.23
CA GLU A 494 3.49 -36.79 9.14
C GLU A 494 3.80 -35.58 10.02
N VAL A 495 2.80 -34.71 10.24
CA VAL A 495 2.95 -33.56 11.14
C VAL A 495 2.88 -34.00 12.58
N ILE A 496 3.83 -33.55 13.38
CA ILE A 496 3.90 -33.77 14.83
C ILE A 496 3.09 -32.67 15.51
N GLU A 497 2.10 -33.08 16.34
CA GLU A 497 1.36 -32.15 17.19
C GLU A 497 2.29 -31.53 18.23
N LEU A 498 2.34 -30.21 18.30
CA LEU A 498 3.19 -29.52 19.26
C LEU A 498 2.59 -29.59 20.68
N GLN A 499 3.38 -30.02 21.63
CA GLN A 499 2.97 -30.13 23.04
C GLN A 499 4.03 -29.50 23.96
N CYS A 500 3.58 -28.60 24.84
CA CYS A 500 4.41 -28.01 25.89
C CYS A 500 3.73 -28.17 27.24
N ASN A 501 4.48 -28.60 28.26
CA ASN A 501 3.96 -28.85 29.61
C ASN A 501 2.71 -29.76 29.63
N GLY A 502 2.70 -30.79 28.80
CA GLY A 502 1.62 -31.77 28.68
C GLY A 502 0.33 -31.25 28.05
N LYS A 503 0.38 -30.13 27.35
CA LYS A 503 -0.77 -29.55 26.65
C LYS A 503 -0.42 -29.26 25.18
N PRO A 504 -1.37 -29.45 24.26
CA PRO A 504 -1.21 -28.97 22.90
C PRO A 504 -0.97 -27.44 22.87
N VAL A 505 -0.11 -27.00 21.96
CA VAL A 505 0.15 -25.58 21.68
C VAL A 505 -0.03 -25.30 20.20
N ASP A 506 -0.36 -24.05 19.88
CA ASP A 506 -0.51 -23.61 18.50
C ASP A 506 0.83 -23.64 17.75
N ASN A 507 0.76 -23.71 16.43
CA ASN A 507 1.94 -23.67 15.57
C ASN A 507 2.57 -22.28 15.53
N VAL A 508 1.82 -21.22 15.83
CA VAL A 508 2.31 -19.86 15.91
C VAL A 508 2.86 -19.59 17.31
N LEU A 509 4.18 -19.52 17.42
CA LEU A 509 4.88 -19.24 18.66
C LEU A 509 5.09 -17.74 18.84
N ASP A 510 4.85 -17.23 20.04
CA ASP A 510 5.13 -15.85 20.42
C ASP A 510 6.61 -15.69 20.78
N VAL A 511 7.44 -15.20 19.86
CA VAL A 511 8.83 -14.82 20.15
C VAL A 511 8.86 -13.37 20.60
N LYS A 512 9.04 -13.14 21.91
CA LYS A 512 8.98 -11.82 22.56
C LYS A 512 10.28 -11.38 23.18
N GLU A 513 11.15 -12.33 23.51
CA GLU A 513 12.42 -12.05 24.18
C GLU A 513 13.59 -12.00 23.21
N ALA A 514 14.70 -11.36 23.61
CA ALA A 514 15.94 -11.37 22.83
C ALA A 514 16.49 -12.78 22.62
N GLU A 515 16.32 -13.65 23.62
CA GLU A 515 16.57 -15.09 23.56
C GLU A 515 15.41 -15.81 24.23
N GLN A 516 14.82 -16.81 23.57
CA GLN A 516 13.67 -17.57 24.07
C GLN A 516 13.77 -19.02 23.65
N THR A 517 13.41 -19.93 24.54
CA THR A 517 13.50 -21.38 24.32
C THR A 517 12.11 -21.99 24.42
N PHE A 518 11.78 -22.83 23.44
CA PHE A 518 10.56 -23.62 23.38
C PHE A 518 10.94 -25.10 23.47
N VAL A 519 10.31 -25.85 24.37
CA VAL A 519 10.54 -27.27 24.57
C VAL A 519 9.28 -28.05 24.23
N PHE A 520 9.35 -28.87 23.18
CA PHE A 520 8.25 -29.70 22.73
C PHE A 520 8.43 -31.12 23.26
N GLU A 521 7.38 -31.70 23.84
CA GLU A 521 7.35 -33.00 24.47
C GLU A 521 6.72 -34.03 23.54
N ASN A 522 6.93 -35.33 23.90
CA ASN A 522 6.38 -36.49 23.17
C ASN A 522 6.83 -36.59 21.69
N VAL A 523 7.96 -36.01 21.35
CA VAL A 523 8.57 -36.14 20.02
C VAL A 523 9.31 -37.48 19.92
N GLN A 524 8.76 -38.41 19.13
CA GLN A 524 9.22 -39.80 19.14
C GLN A 524 10.51 -40.04 18.34
N GLU A 525 10.83 -39.17 17.39
CA GLU A 525 12.02 -39.21 16.54
C GLU A 525 12.52 -37.79 16.27
N GLN A 526 13.76 -37.66 15.80
CA GLN A 526 14.27 -36.34 15.42
C GLN A 526 13.40 -35.74 14.30
N PRO A 527 12.74 -34.61 14.56
CA PRO A 527 11.84 -34.00 13.59
C PRO A 527 12.59 -33.18 12.55
N ILE A 528 11.94 -32.95 11.40
CA ILE A 528 12.36 -31.98 10.39
C ILE A 528 11.49 -30.72 10.59
N PRO A 529 12.10 -29.59 10.99
CA PRO A 529 11.34 -28.36 11.25
C PRO A 529 11.08 -27.56 9.97
N SER A 530 9.84 -27.15 9.76
CA SER A 530 9.46 -26.09 8.81
C SER A 530 9.29 -24.81 9.61
N LEU A 531 10.18 -23.85 9.43
CA LEU A 531 10.27 -22.63 10.22
C LEU A 531 9.81 -21.42 9.41
N LEU A 532 9.17 -20.44 10.08
CA LEU A 532 8.67 -19.20 9.49
C LEU A 532 7.71 -19.47 8.31
N ARG A 533 6.75 -20.39 8.52
CA ARG A 533 5.76 -20.77 7.52
C ARG A 533 4.99 -19.54 7.04
N GLU A 534 4.59 -19.53 5.76
CA GLU A 534 3.93 -18.38 5.11
C GLU A 534 4.70 -17.06 5.25
N PHE A 535 5.99 -17.10 5.62
CA PHE A 535 6.73 -15.90 5.99
C PHE A 535 5.97 -15.10 7.05
N SER A 536 5.66 -15.76 8.16
CA SER A 536 4.77 -15.25 9.22
C SER A 536 5.22 -13.95 9.89
N ALA A 537 6.45 -13.50 9.61
CA ALA A 537 6.97 -12.19 9.99
C ALA A 537 8.05 -11.72 9.00
N PRO A 538 8.19 -10.40 8.74
CA PRO A 538 9.20 -9.84 7.84
C PRO A 538 10.58 -9.79 8.52
N VAL A 539 11.18 -10.97 8.71
CA VAL A 539 12.48 -11.16 9.37
C VAL A 539 13.43 -11.97 8.49
N LYS A 540 14.73 -11.84 8.76
CA LYS A 540 15.74 -12.73 8.20
C LYS A 540 15.88 -13.95 9.10
N LEU A 541 15.49 -15.13 8.59
CA LEU A 541 15.66 -16.39 9.31
C LEU A 541 17.07 -16.93 9.11
N GLU A 542 17.75 -17.28 10.21
CA GLU A 542 19.02 -18.00 10.23
C GLU A 542 18.81 -19.36 10.90
N TYR A 543 18.86 -20.41 10.11
CA TYR A 543 18.85 -21.80 10.57
C TYR A 543 19.69 -22.65 9.63
N ASP A 544 20.49 -23.57 10.17
CA ASP A 544 21.42 -24.40 9.39
C ASP A 544 20.75 -25.70 8.94
N TYR A 545 19.88 -25.59 7.93
CA TYR A 545 19.28 -26.76 7.30
C TYR A 545 20.30 -27.61 6.56
N SER A 546 20.22 -28.94 6.74
CA SER A 546 20.90 -29.90 5.86
C SER A 546 20.25 -29.93 4.46
N ASP A 547 20.96 -30.47 3.48
CA ASP A 547 20.41 -30.64 2.13
C ASP A 547 19.21 -31.63 2.15
N GLU A 548 19.29 -32.67 2.98
CA GLU A 548 18.24 -33.65 3.15
C GLU A 548 16.97 -33.05 3.74
N GLU A 549 17.08 -32.16 4.74
CA GLU A 549 15.93 -31.44 5.31
C GLU A 549 15.30 -30.49 4.29
N LEU A 550 16.09 -29.73 3.52
CA LEU A 550 15.57 -28.84 2.48
C LEU A 550 14.88 -29.61 1.35
N ILE A 551 15.46 -30.73 0.89
CA ILE A 551 14.84 -31.61 -0.11
C ILE A 551 13.53 -32.19 0.45
N PHE A 552 13.53 -32.63 1.72
CA PHE A 552 12.32 -33.15 2.35
C PHE A 552 11.21 -32.10 2.39
N LEU A 553 11.50 -30.86 2.86
CA LEU A 553 10.52 -29.78 2.96
C LEU A 553 10.01 -29.37 1.58
N MET A 554 10.89 -29.28 0.58
CA MET A 554 10.50 -28.96 -0.80
C MET A 554 9.48 -29.94 -1.39
N VAL A 555 9.56 -31.21 -1.00
CA VAL A 555 8.69 -32.28 -1.52
C VAL A 555 7.46 -32.51 -0.62
N ASN A 556 7.61 -32.44 0.70
CA ASN A 556 6.62 -32.95 1.65
C ASN A 556 5.93 -31.87 2.51
N ALA A 557 6.48 -30.65 2.62
CA ALA A 557 5.83 -29.62 3.44
C ALA A 557 4.40 -29.38 2.94
N ARG A 558 3.44 -29.24 3.88
CA ARG A 558 2.03 -29.00 3.55
C ARG A 558 1.83 -27.61 2.97
N ASN A 559 2.61 -26.67 3.46
CA ASN A 559 2.53 -25.28 3.04
C ASN A 559 3.33 -25.06 1.75
N GLU A 560 2.68 -24.54 0.71
CA GLU A 560 3.29 -24.33 -0.60
C GLU A 560 4.39 -23.29 -0.57
N PHE A 561 4.22 -22.20 0.19
CA PHE A 561 5.28 -21.20 0.37
C PHE A 561 6.53 -21.83 1.00
N SER A 562 6.37 -22.65 2.05
CA SER A 562 7.49 -23.35 2.70
C SER A 562 8.21 -24.32 1.75
N ARG A 563 7.49 -24.97 0.83
CA ARG A 563 8.09 -25.79 -0.24
C ARG A 563 8.97 -24.97 -1.17
N TRP A 564 8.44 -23.85 -1.64
CA TRP A 564 9.18 -22.91 -2.48
C TRP A 564 10.41 -22.37 -1.75
N ASP A 565 10.26 -21.92 -0.52
CA ASP A 565 11.33 -21.32 0.29
C ASP A 565 12.47 -22.30 0.53
N ALA A 566 12.15 -23.56 0.86
CA ALA A 566 13.15 -24.64 0.99
C ALA A 566 13.90 -24.87 -0.33
N GLY A 567 13.22 -24.86 -1.47
CA GLY A 567 13.83 -24.94 -2.80
C GLY A 567 14.76 -23.77 -3.09
N GLN A 568 14.35 -22.54 -2.75
CA GLN A 568 15.20 -21.33 -2.91
C GLN A 568 16.42 -21.35 -1.98
N MET A 569 16.28 -21.78 -0.73
CA MET A 569 17.41 -21.96 0.19
C MET A 569 18.41 -22.99 -0.34
N LEU A 570 17.91 -24.10 -0.88
CA LEU A 570 18.75 -25.15 -1.47
C LEU A 570 19.51 -24.61 -2.70
N LEU A 571 18.84 -23.94 -3.62
CA LEU A 571 19.47 -23.29 -4.77
C LEU A 571 20.51 -22.25 -4.35
N ALA A 572 20.21 -21.40 -3.36
CA ALA A 572 21.14 -20.41 -2.82
C ALA A 572 22.41 -21.07 -2.27
N LYS A 573 22.27 -22.17 -1.53
CA LYS A 573 23.39 -22.94 -0.97
C LYS A 573 24.30 -23.49 -2.08
N TYR A 574 23.71 -24.07 -3.14
CA TYR A 574 24.48 -24.59 -4.29
C TYR A 574 25.10 -23.48 -5.14
N ILE A 575 24.41 -22.37 -5.35
CA ILE A 575 24.96 -21.21 -6.06
C ILE A 575 26.19 -20.67 -5.32
N ARG A 576 26.10 -20.46 -3.99
CA ARG A 576 27.22 -19.98 -3.16
C ARG A 576 28.39 -20.94 -3.20
N SER A 577 28.16 -22.24 -3.04
CA SER A 577 29.20 -23.27 -3.09
C SER A 577 29.90 -23.30 -4.44
N ASN A 578 29.14 -23.22 -5.54
CA ASN A 578 29.71 -23.25 -6.89
C ASN A 578 30.42 -21.94 -7.27
N VAL A 579 29.98 -20.79 -6.80
CA VAL A 579 30.75 -19.54 -6.93
C VAL A 579 32.10 -19.69 -6.25
N ALA A 580 32.16 -20.24 -5.02
CA ALA A 580 33.41 -20.48 -4.33
C ALA A 580 34.28 -21.53 -5.05
N ASN A 581 33.71 -22.60 -5.62
CA ASN A 581 34.43 -23.59 -6.41
C ASN A 581 35.07 -22.96 -7.67
N VAL A 582 34.29 -22.18 -8.43
CA VAL A 582 34.81 -21.48 -9.63
C VAL A 582 35.91 -20.51 -9.29
N GLN A 583 35.79 -19.75 -8.20
CA GLN A 583 36.86 -18.83 -7.72
C GLN A 583 38.12 -19.55 -7.36
N GLN A 584 38.04 -20.83 -6.92
CA GLN A 584 39.19 -21.69 -6.60
C GLN A 584 39.68 -22.51 -7.80
N GLY A 585 39.07 -22.35 -9.00
CA GLY A 585 39.43 -23.14 -10.20
C GLY A 585 38.95 -24.58 -10.14
N LYS A 586 37.95 -24.89 -9.31
CA LYS A 586 37.30 -26.21 -9.20
C LYS A 586 36.12 -26.31 -10.16
N GLU A 587 35.73 -27.53 -10.48
CA GLU A 587 34.57 -27.80 -11.32
C GLU A 587 33.26 -27.47 -10.59
N PHE A 588 32.21 -27.23 -11.38
CA PHE A 588 30.83 -27.08 -10.90
C PHE A 588 30.31 -28.41 -10.36
N GLU A 589 29.71 -28.38 -9.19
CA GLU A 589 29.12 -29.54 -8.52
C GLU A 589 27.62 -29.34 -8.30
N LEU A 590 26.83 -30.34 -8.63
CA LEU A 590 25.40 -30.41 -8.35
C LEU A 590 25.03 -31.85 -7.94
N SER A 591 24.42 -31.97 -6.78
CA SER A 591 23.97 -33.30 -6.26
C SER A 591 22.84 -33.88 -7.15
N THR A 592 22.94 -35.19 -7.44
CA THR A 592 21.86 -35.90 -8.12
C THR A 592 20.55 -35.88 -7.32
N ALA A 593 20.61 -35.91 -6.01
CA ALA A 593 19.42 -35.81 -5.15
C ALA A 593 18.66 -34.48 -5.36
N VAL A 594 19.39 -33.37 -5.53
CA VAL A 594 18.80 -32.06 -5.84
C VAL A 594 18.13 -32.09 -7.22
N VAL A 595 18.82 -32.61 -8.22
CA VAL A 595 18.26 -32.75 -9.58
C VAL A 595 17.00 -33.59 -9.59
N ASP A 596 17.02 -34.71 -8.87
CA ASP A 596 15.86 -35.62 -8.78
C ASP A 596 14.68 -35.00 -8.03
N ALA A 597 14.94 -34.20 -6.99
CA ALA A 597 13.91 -33.46 -6.28
C ALA A 597 13.22 -32.42 -7.18
N PHE A 598 13.98 -31.59 -7.92
CA PHE A 598 13.41 -30.64 -8.90
C PHE A 598 12.70 -31.36 -10.06
N ARG A 599 13.21 -32.51 -10.51
CA ARG A 599 12.50 -33.34 -11.50
C ARG A 599 11.17 -33.83 -10.96
N GLY A 600 11.11 -34.23 -9.68
CA GLY A 600 9.87 -34.61 -8.99
C GLY A 600 8.85 -33.47 -8.95
N VAL A 601 9.29 -32.26 -8.68
CA VAL A 601 8.43 -31.07 -8.76
C VAL A 601 7.91 -30.83 -10.16
N LEU A 602 8.79 -30.85 -11.17
CA LEU A 602 8.43 -30.62 -12.58
C LEU A 602 7.39 -31.65 -13.09
N LEU A 603 7.48 -32.90 -12.65
CA LEU A 603 6.60 -34.00 -13.07
C LEU A 603 5.39 -34.18 -12.15
N SER A 604 5.17 -33.31 -11.18
CA SER A 604 4.05 -33.41 -10.27
C SER A 604 2.72 -33.14 -10.98
N GLU A 605 1.78 -34.06 -10.84
CA GLU A 605 0.41 -33.91 -11.35
C GLU A 605 -0.54 -33.27 -10.32
N SER A 606 -0.08 -33.12 -9.08
CA SER A 606 -0.89 -32.59 -7.96
C SER A 606 -0.64 -31.12 -7.66
N LEU A 607 0.44 -30.55 -8.18
CA LEU A 607 0.78 -29.14 -7.98
C LEU A 607 0.24 -28.27 -9.12
N GLU A 608 -0.14 -27.07 -8.77
CA GLU A 608 -0.58 -26.07 -9.74
C GLU A 608 0.57 -25.70 -10.71
N PRO A 609 0.34 -25.63 -12.03
CA PRO A 609 1.40 -25.33 -13.01
C PRO A 609 2.12 -24.00 -12.76
N ALA A 610 1.40 -22.95 -12.34
CA ALA A 610 1.99 -21.67 -12.01
C ALA A 610 2.94 -21.78 -10.80
N PHE A 611 2.55 -22.54 -9.78
CA PHE A 611 3.40 -22.81 -8.62
C PHE A 611 4.64 -23.65 -8.98
N ILE A 612 4.50 -24.65 -9.87
CA ILE A 612 5.64 -25.41 -10.41
C ILE A 612 6.63 -24.47 -11.09
N ALA A 613 6.15 -23.52 -11.90
CA ALA A 613 7.01 -22.53 -12.56
C ALA A 613 7.79 -21.69 -11.54
N GLU A 614 7.15 -21.26 -10.45
CA GLU A 614 7.81 -20.54 -9.35
C GLU A 614 8.86 -21.39 -8.63
N MET A 615 8.54 -22.66 -8.36
CA MET A 615 9.47 -23.62 -7.72
C MET A 615 10.74 -23.84 -8.56
N LEU A 616 10.63 -23.81 -9.90
CA LEU A 616 11.74 -24.03 -10.82
C LEU A 616 12.51 -22.74 -11.17
N SER A 617 12.03 -21.59 -10.72
CA SER A 617 12.68 -20.32 -10.97
C SER A 617 13.93 -20.17 -10.08
N LEU A 618 15.05 -19.73 -10.69
CA LEU A 618 16.27 -19.44 -9.95
C LEU A 618 16.16 -18.11 -9.18
N PRO A 619 16.89 -17.96 -8.05
CA PRO A 619 17.06 -16.66 -7.43
C PRO A 619 17.56 -15.62 -8.44
N SER A 620 17.04 -14.39 -8.36
CA SER A 620 17.44 -13.35 -9.29
C SER A 620 18.93 -12.98 -9.17
N HIS A 621 19.51 -12.46 -10.25
CA HIS A 621 20.89 -11.98 -10.22
C HIS A 621 21.12 -10.90 -9.14
N ASN A 622 20.14 -10.01 -8.94
CA ASN A 622 20.23 -8.97 -7.91
C ASN A 622 20.21 -9.57 -6.50
N GLU A 623 19.39 -10.56 -6.26
CA GLU A 623 19.36 -11.29 -4.99
C GLU A 623 20.69 -11.99 -4.72
N VAL A 624 21.19 -12.76 -5.69
CA VAL A 624 22.49 -13.46 -5.58
C VAL A 624 23.63 -12.49 -5.35
N SER A 625 23.66 -11.35 -6.05
CA SER A 625 24.73 -10.34 -5.89
C SER A 625 24.70 -9.69 -4.50
N GLY A 626 23.53 -9.56 -3.88
CA GLY A 626 23.35 -9.04 -2.52
C GLY A 626 23.93 -9.94 -1.42
N TRP A 627 24.25 -11.22 -1.72
CA TRP A 627 24.87 -12.14 -0.75
C TRP A 627 26.38 -11.95 -0.59
N TYR A 628 27.01 -11.06 -1.39
CA TYR A 628 28.44 -10.85 -1.41
C TYR A 628 28.80 -9.40 -1.10
N ASP A 629 29.82 -9.21 -0.25
CA ASP A 629 30.33 -7.88 0.14
C ASP A 629 30.99 -7.10 -1.00
N ARG A 630 31.27 -7.75 -2.11
CA ARG A 630 31.87 -7.13 -3.30
C ARG A 630 30.88 -7.14 -4.45
N CYS A 631 30.76 -6.01 -5.12
CA CYS A 631 29.94 -5.88 -6.31
C CYS A 631 30.43 -6.85 -7.41
N LEU A 632 29.76 -7.97 -7.59
CA LEU A 632 29.98 -8.91 -8.68
C LEU A 632 29.63 -8.33 -10.06
N LEU A 633 28.99 -7.16 -10.10
CA LEU A 633 28.62 -6.46 -11.33
C LEU A 633 29.84 -6.09 -12.21
N TYR A 634 31.03 -5.95 -11.63
CA TYR A 634 32.27 -5.71 -12.40
C TYR A 634 32.75 -6.93 -13.20
N THR A 635 32.30 -8.12 -12.89
CA THR A 635 32.65 -9.36 -13.57
C THR A 635 31.59 -9.88 -14.52
N SER A 636 30.40 -9.31 -14.46
CA SER A 636 29.28 -9.62 -15.36
C SER A 636 29.28 -8.60 -16.50
N PRO A 637 29.33 -9.04 -17.79
CA PRO A 637 29.29 -8.08 -18.90
C PRO A 637 27.96 -7.34 -18.86
N SER A 638 28.01 -6.01 -18.76
CA SER A 638 26.81 -5.19 -18.80
C SER A 638 26.07 -5.40 -20.13
N PRO A 639 24.77 -5.13 -20.21
CA PRO A 639 24.07 -5.14 -21.49
C PRO A 639 24.74 -4.26 -22.55
N ARG A 640 25.43 -3.17 -22.14
CA ARG A 640 26.23 -2.30 -23.02
C ARG A 640 27.50 -2.99 -23.52
N ASP A 641 28.15 -3.83 -22.70
CA ASP A 641 29.33 -4.58 -23.10
C ASP A 641 28.98 -5.71 -24.07
N ARG A 642 27.82 -6.35 -23.91
CA ARG A 642 27.26 -7.30 -24.89
C ARG A 642 26.95 -6.63 -26.23
N GLN A 643 26.53 -5.38 -26.25
CA GLN A 643 26.30 -4.62 -27.49
C GLN A 643 27.63 -4.28 -28.20
N LYS A 644 28.66 -3.91 -27.46
CA LYS A 644 30.02 -3.67 -28.01
C LYS A 644 30.68 -4.93 -28.58
N SER A 645 30.46 -6.09 -27.95
CA SER A 645 31.00 -7.36 -28.43
C SER A 645 30.32 -7.90 -29.69
N ARG A 646 29.15 -7.34 -30.07
CA ARG A 646 28.42 -7.68 -31.30
C ARG A 646 28.69 -6.72 -32.46
N MET A 647 29.46 -5.66 -32.27
CA MET A 647 29.92 -4.83 -33.39
C MET A 647 31.09 -5.50 -34.10
N PRO A 648 31.06 -5.66 -35.43
CA PRO A 648 32.23 -6.15 -36.17
C PRO A 648 33.41 -5.21 -35.96
N SER A 649 34.57 -5.77 -35.73
CA SER A 649 35.83 -5.04 -35.63
C SER A 649 36.31 -4.52 -36.99
N SER A 650 35.50 -3.73 -37.68
CA SER A 650 35.87 -3.09 -38.94
C SER A 650 35.01 -1.86 -39.16
N ALA A 651 35.48 -0.76 -38.70
CA ALA A 651 35.42 0.54 -39.33
C ALA A 651 36.50 1.42 -38.73
#